data_d6b4e6c3df1dc4b12f5db728924b5618
#
_entry.id   d6b4e6c3df1dc4b12f5db728924b5618
#
_cell.length_a   1.000
_cell.length_b   1.000
_cell.length_c   1.000
_cell.angle_alpha   90.00
_cell.angle_beta   90.00
_cell.angle_gamma   90.00
#
_symmetry.space_group_name_H-M   'P 1'
#
loop_
_entity.id
_entity.type
_entity.pdbx_description
1 polymer ?
#
loop_
_entity_poly.entity_id
_entity_poly.type
_entity_poly.pdbx_seq_one_letter_code
_entity_poly.pdbx_strand_id
1 'polypeptide(L)'
;MEGRGDDRAEPVFGDSASELERGQLNGRTSPTAPAAASEPVFYADVGDRADLQNIGEAIAPLAELCTLGEAQTPFLVGLVGPSGSGKSFALRRLTEAVESLAEAAEKTAATPFLTRVLVVRIDAAAIGDDPAGALASAAFTALERGRSGVAYPALADEAAHAGIDPQRAALAAVERHDDIVKRLEAERAARDEVEAKRARLTEALLYQTPSSRVDAFIRSNRPTIEARLRRFDLAEGDPAANYRDLVRDLDAAGAASRATVALRALWAYRSQTRRLMVAVIAFALAFGFNQVGSPSVVGAVRSLGSFSAPAADWLATHGDWLATAGDVMIAIGLFALLLVVWRAFGFSALLFRGLRLLNLDLRERRRDLDTSAARLNQRVASLTAEADAAAQHASAMAKRAGGAKPSARAPGPAFARGPERTATAARSFFVELGRLMTAPSVPAPQRLLFAFDNLDALAPNDALRLITAANSLFGPGCAGVVACDPAALASATGGPEMARQRMEKVFQAVLDARTLGLADSGRFAARLIGSNAVVNPLTPVDGSQSKLIEPFSQSEAALLTALAPLAAATPRGVKRFLNAYRLARASSISRPALALMLAVRHSGGPANAAMRTALASDSADLPDPSGPSALLEAAQAARAANGGTISRADAADAWDAARRYTLAD
;
A
#
# COMPACT_ATOMS: atom_id res chain seq x y z
N MET A 1 -47.84 16.35 34.95
CA MET A 1 -47.82 15.15 35.78
C MET A 1 -46.54 14.44 35.39
N GLU A 2 -45.47 14.75 36.08
CA GLU A 2 -44.87 13.99 37.17
C GLU A 2 -44.34 12.64 36.68
N GLY A 3 -43.10 12.28 36.75
CA GLY A 3 -42.01 12.73 37.60
C GLY A 3 -41.13 11.52 37.90
N ARG A 4 -39.91 11.76 38.30
CA ARG A 4 -38.89 10.85 38.86
C ARG A 4 -38.06 10.09 37.81
N GLY A 5 -36.79 10.32 37.62
CA GLY A 5 -35.74 10.62 38.61
C GLY A 5 -35.20 9.30 39.19
N ASP A 6 -34.13 8.74 38.63
CA ASP A 6 -33.32 7.76 39.34
C ASP A 6 -31.83 8.07 39.11
N ASP A 7 -31.30 8.77 40.10
CA ASP A 7 -29.86 8.96 40.32
C ASP A 7 -29.25 7.65 40.75
N ARG A 8 -28.35 7.10 39.96
CA ARG A 8 -27.37 6.10 40.42
C ARG A 8 -25.97 6.67 40.27
N ALA A 9 -25.45 7.12 41.38
CA ALA A 9 -24.06 7.49 41.60
C ALA A 9 -23.15 6.29 41.32
N GLU A 10 -22.20 6.46 40.39
CA GLU A 10 -21.03 5.58 40.25
C GLU A 10 -19.98 5.93 41.30
N PRO A 11 -19.32 4.93 41.91
CA PRO A 11 -18.26 5.21 42.88
C PRO A 11 -16.98 5.61 42.16
N VAL A 12 -16.49 6.79 42.47
CA VAL A 12 -15.15 7.29 42.15
C VAL A 12 -14.12 6.44 42.86
N PHE A 13 -13.41 5.57 42.11
CA PHE A 13 -12.17 4.96 42.58
C PHE A 13 -10.98 5.82 42.13
N GLY A 14 -10.29 6.34 43.14
CA GLY A 14 -9.18 7.25 43.02
C GLY A 14 -7.98 6.67 42.24
N ASP A 15 -7.56 7.46 41.30
CA ASP A 15 -6.30 7.35 40.52
C ASP A 15 -5.13 7.76 41.42
N SER A 16 -4.48 6.81 42.07
CA SER A 16 -3.20 7.04 42.77
C SER A 16 -2.05 6.18 42.28
N ALA A 17 -2.20 5.51 41.12
CA ALA A 17 -1.14 4.72 40.50
C ALA A 17 -0.50 5.35 39.26
N SER A 18 -0.95 6.54 38.81
CA SER A 18 -0.51 7.15 37.54
C SER A 18 0.61 8.20 37.67
N GLU A 19 1.00 8.60 38.88
CA GLU A 19 2.04 9.64 39.05
C GLU A 19 3.47 9.10 39.22
N LEU A 20 3.64 7.82 39.55
CA LEU A 20 4.99 7.22 39.68
C LEU A 20 5.58 6.65 38.37
N GLU A 21 4.78 6.47 37.31
CA GLU A 21 5.30 6.04 36.00
C GLU A 21 5.65 7.20 35.04
N ARG A 22 5.28 8.44 35.37
CA ARG A 22 5.63 9.61 34.52
C ARG A 22 7.06 10.13 34.72
N GLY A 23 7.78 9.64 35.70
CA GLY A 23 9.13 10.10 36.04
C GLY A 23 10.28 9.39 35.34
N GLN A 24 10.09 8.26 34.66
CA GLN A 24 11.19 7.45 34.09
C GLN A 24 11.15 7.20 32.58
N LEU A 25 10.28 7.89 31.82
CA LEU A 25 10.15 7.74 30.36
C LEU A 25 10.66 8.94 29.54
N ASN A 26 11.39 9.87 30.16
CA ASN A 26 11.98 11.02 29.43
C ASN A 26 13.35 10.74 28.76
N GLY A 27 13.64 9.50 28.43
CA GLY A 27 14.89 9.09 27.75
C GLY A 27 14.71 8.35 26.41
N ARG A 28 13.46 8.18 25.92
CA ARG A 28 13.26 7.65 24.56
C ARG A 28 12.77 8.78 23.67
N THR A 29 13.65 9.28 22.80
CA THR A 29 13.26 10.05 21.62
C THR A 29 12.18 9.28 20.90
N SER A 30 10.94 9.75 21.03
CA SER A 30 9.84 9.34 20.14
C SER A 30 10.36 9.49 18.72
N PRO A 31 10.14 8.54 17.80
CA PRO A 31 10.40 8.77 16.39
C PRO A 31 9.58 10.00 16.02
N THR A 32 10.28 11.09 15.72
CA THR A 32 9.71 12.33 15.21
C THR A 32 8.79 11.91 14.08
N ALA A 33 7.49 12.18 14.24
CA ALA A 33 6.55 12.04 13.13
C ALA A 33 7.21 12.73 11.93
N PRO A 34 7.21 12.15 10.72
CA PRO A 34 7.82 12.78 9.56
C PRO A 34 7.28 14.19 9.52
N ALA A 35 8.17 15.18 9.65
CA ALA A 35 7.81 16.59 9.60
C ALA A 35 6.92 16.75 8.39
N ALA A 36 5.71 17.28 8.56
CA ALA A 36 4.80 17.56 7.47
C ALA A 36 5.63 18.22 6.39
N ALA A 37 5.73 17.58 5.21
CA ALA A 37 6.66 17.97 4.17
C ALA A 37 6.41 19.46 3.94
N SER A 38 7.38 20.30 4.29
CA SER A 38 7.29 21.74 4.12
C SER A 38 7.04 21.96 2.64
N GLU A 39 5.93 22.64 2.32
CA GLU A 39 5.57 22.89 0.93
C GLU A 39 6.69 23.66 0.22
N PRO A 40 6.89 23.41 -1.07
CA PRO A 40 8.04 23.94 -1.79
C PRO A 40 7.97 25.48 -1.82
N VAL A 41 9.00 26.11 -1.32
CA VAL A 41 9.20 27.57 -1.40
C VAL A 41 9.34 28.02 -2.85
N PHE A 42 9.84 27.14 -3.72
CA PHE A 42 10.06 27.37 -5.14
C PHE A 42 9.38 26.26 -5.95
N TYR A 43 8.53 26.64 -6.88
CA TYR A 43 7.75 25.67 -7.68
C TYR A 43 8.60 25.10 -8.80
N ALA A 44 9.04 23.87 -8.64
CA ALA A 44 9.73 23.12 -9.68
C ALA A 44 8.80 22.82 -10.87
N ASP A 45 9.37 22.70 -12.06
CA ASP A 45 8.64 22.29 -13.26
C ASP A 45 8.38 20.76 -13.30
N VAL A 46 8.65 20.09 -12.20
CA VAL A 46 8.27 18.69 -11.98
C VAL A 46 6.78 18.65 -11.59
N GLY A 47 6.04 17.75 -12.18
CA GLY A 47 4.60 17.63 -11.93
C GLY A 47 4.29 17.47 -10.44
N ASP A 48 3.38 18.31 -9.94
CA ASP A 48 2.89 18.25 -8.58
C ASP A 48 2.27 16.88 -8.27
N ARG A 49 2.33 16.44 -7.02
CA ARG A 49 1.63 15.20 -6.59
C ARG A 49 0.12 15.42 -6.55
N ALA A 50 -0.32 16.65 -6.28
CA ALA A 50 -1.74 17.00 -6.20
C ALA A 50 -2.29 17.39 -7.59
N ASP A 51 -3.48 16.90 -7.90
CA ASP A 51 -4.23 17.28 -9.11
C ASP A 51 -4.95 18.60 -8.88
N LEU A 52 -4.23 19.71 -9.07
CA LEU A 52 -4.75 21.06 -8.86
C LEU A 52 -5.72 21.52 -9.96
N GLN A 53 -5.83 20.78 -11.06
CA GLN A 53 -6.66 21.10 -12.23
C GLN A 53 -7.81 20.14 -12.47
N ASN A 54 -8.00 19.12 -11.61
CA ASN A 54 -8.94 18.02 -11.81
C ASN A 54 -8.71 17.28 -13.15
N ILE A 55 -7.45 17.13 -13.54
CA ILE A 55 -7.07 16.39 -14.77
C ILE A 55 -7.48 14.92 -14.65
N GLY A 56 -7.46 14.35 -13.43
CA GLY A 56 -7.88 12.98 -13.19
C GLY A 56 -9.27 12.66 -13.73
N GLU A 57 -10.23 13.56 -13.57
CA GLU A 57 -11.58 13.39 -14.09
C GLU A 57 -11.62 13.41 -15.63
N ALA A 58 -10.83 14.29 -16.25
CA ALA A 58 -10.77 14.40 -17.71
C ALA A 58 -10.07 13.20 -18.38
N ILE A 59 -9.09 12.58 -17.70
CA ILE A 59 -8.34 11.42 -18.23
C ILE A 59 -9.00 10.07 -17.89
N ALA A 60 -9.95 10.01 -16.97
CA ALA A 60 -10.58 8.76 -16.56
C ALA A 60 -11.16 7.94 -17.74
N PRO A 61 -11.94 8.53 -18.69
CA PRO A 61 -12.43 7.79 -19.84
C PRO A 61 -11.31 7.26 -20.75
N LEU A 62 -10.18 7.97 -20.81
CA LEU A 62 -9.03 7.52 -21.58
C LEU A 62 -8.31 6.36 -20.89
N ALA A 63 -8.24 6.38 -19.56
CA ALA A 63 -7.69 5.25 -18.78
C ALA A 63 -8.56 4.00 -18.95
N GLU A 64 -9.89 4.16 -18.94
CA GLU A 64 -10.84 3.09 -19.24
C GLU A 64 -10.63 2.54 -20.65
N LEU A 65 -10.53 3.39 -21.68
CA LEU A 65 -10.25 2.96 -23.06
C LEU A 65 -8.96 2.14 -23.15
N CYS A 66 -7.91 2.59 -22.46
CA CYS A 66 -6.62 1.91 -22.45
C CYS A 66 -6.65 0.54 -21.76
N THR A 67 -7.61 0.31 -20.86
CA THR A 67 -7.78 -0.96 -20.14
C THR A 67 -8.96 -1.80 -20.63
N LEU A 68 -9.85 -1.27 -21.46
CA LEU A 68 -11.03 -1.98 -21.93
C LEU A 68 -10.64 -3.16 -22.84
N GLY A 69 -11.07 -4.38 -22.48
CA GLY A 69 -10.75 -5.61 -23.22
C GLY A 69 -11.29 -5.63 -24.67
N GLU A 70 -12.45 -5.03 -24.90
CA GLU A 70 -13.10 -4.96 -26.21
C GLU A 70 -12.50 -3.89 -27.15
N ALA A 71 -11.64 -2.99 -26.63
CA ALA A 71 -10.99 -2.00 -27.47
C ALA A 71 -10.03 -2.65 -28.46
N GLN A 72 -10.33 -2.48 -29.76
CA GLN A 72 -9.50 -3.02 -30.84
C GLN A 72 -8.14 -2.32 -30.87
N THR A 73 -7.09 -3.11 -31.00
CA THR A 73 -5.70 -2.64 -31.14
C THR A 73 -5.16 -2.97 -32.54
N PRO A 74 -4.17 -2.21 -33.08
CA PRO A 74 -3.48 -1.08 -32.44
C PRO A 74 -4.28 0.22 -32.48
N PHE A 75 -4.07 1.08 -31.49
CA PHE A 75 -4.55 2.46 -31.52
C PHE A 75 -3.55 3.44 -30.89
N LEU A 76 -3.58 4.67 -31.35
CA LEU A 76 -2.84 5.80 -30.79
C LEU A 76 -3.80 6.91 -30.38
N VAL A 77 -3.60 7.47 -29.20
CA VAL A 77 -4.37 8.62 -28.71
C VAL A 77 -3.44 9.80 -28.53
N GLY A 78 -3.84 10.95 -29.06
CA GLY A 78 -3.14 12.22 -28.89
C GLY A 78 -3.54 12.91 -27.60
N LEU A 79 -2.60 13.18 -26.71
CA LEU A 79 -2.74 14.12 -25.60
C LEU A 79 -2.13 15.44 -26.05
N VAL A 80 -2.95 16.31 -26.64
CA VAL A 80 -2.45 17.51 -27.30
C VAL A 80 -2.57 18.75 -26.43
N GLY A 81 -1.69 19.72 -26.65
CA GLY A 81 -1.70 20.98 -25.94
C GLY A 81 -0.37 21.72 -26.06
N PRO A 82 -0.34 23.03 -25.77
CA PRO A 82 0.88 23.83 -25.86
C PRO A 82 1.91 23.39 -24.80
N SER A 83 3.16 23.76 -25.00
CA SER A 83 4.23 23.49 -24.02
C SER A 83 3.87 24.09 -22.66
N GLY A 84 4.00 23.27 -21.57
CA GLY A 84 3.65 23.68 -20.21
C GLY A 84 2.18 23.56 -19.83
N SER A 85 1.29 23.04 -20.70
CA SER A 85 -0.14 22.83 -20.41
C SER A 85 -0.40 21.70 -19.38
N GLY A 86 0.60 20.93 -19.00
CA GLY A 86 0.44 19.84 -18.05
C GLY A 86 0.33 18.44 -18.70
N LYS A 87 0.67 18.30 -19.99
CA LYS A 87 0.65 17.04 -20.72
C LYS A 87 1.39 15.91 -19.99
N SER A 88 2.62 16.15 -19.56
CA SER A 88 3.43 15.16 -18.82
C SER A 88 2.79 14.77 -17.48
N PHE A 89 2.14 15.71 -16.80
CA PHE A 89 1.37 15.43 -15.59
C PHE A 89 0.15 14.55 -15.91
N ALA A 90 -0.63 14.93 -16.94
CA ALA A 90 -1.79 14.14 -17.38
C ALA A 90 -1.39 12.73 -17.83
N LEU A 91 -0.29 12.59 -18.58
CA LEU A 91 0.22 11.29 -19.02
C LEU A 91 0.64 10.41 -17.85
N ARG A 92 1.31 10.98 -16.84
CA ARG A 92 1.67 10.26 -15.62
C ARG A 92 0.43 9.79 -14.86
N ARG A 93 -0.55 10.69 -14.65
CA ARG A 93 -1.82 10.34 -13.99
C ARG A 93 -2.59 9.29 -14.76
N LEU A 94 -2.58 9.36 -16.10
CA LEU A 94 -3.17 8.34 -16.95
C LEU A 94 -2.51 6.98 -16.73
N THR A 95 -1.19 6.91 -16.75
CA THR A 95 -0.48 5.65 -16.52
C THR A 95 -0.77 5.08 -15.13
N GLU A 96 -0.80 5.92 -14.09
CA GLU A 96 -1.18 5.52 -12.73
C GLU A 96 -2.63 4.99 -12.68
N ALA A 97 -3.58 5.67 -13.37
CA ALA A 97 -4.98 5.24 -13.43
C ALA A 97 -5.16 3.90 -14.16
N VAL A 98 -4.50 3.72 -15.32
CA VAL A 98 -4.48 2.44 -16.05
C VAL A 98 -3.94 1.32 -15.18
N GLU A 99 -2.87 1.60 -14.47
CA GLU A 99 -2.26 0.64 -13.57
C GLU A 99 -3.18 0.26 -12.41
N SER A 100 -3.85 1.24 -11.82
CA SER A 100 -4.83 1.02 -10.74
C SER A 100 -6.06 0.25 -11.21
N LEU A 101 -6.58 0.57 -12.41
CA LEU A 101 -7.72 -0.15 -13.01
C LEU A 101 -7.38 -1.62 -13.30
N ALA A 102 -6.19 -1.89 -13.85
CA ALA A 102 -5.75 -3.25 -14.12
C ALA A 102 -5.60 -4.07 -12.81
N GLU A 103 -5.08 -3.46 -11.76
CA GLU A 103 -4.96 -4.09 -10.44
C GLU A 103 -6.34 -4.31 -9.77
N ALA A 104 -7.27 -3.39 -9.93
CA ALA A 104 -8.65 -3.55 -9.47
C ALA A 104 -9.37 -4.67 -10.24
N ALA A 105 -9.15 -4.74 -11.56
CA ALA A 105 -9.68 -5.78 -12.42
C ALA A 105 -9.19 -7.18 -12.03
N GLU A 106 -7.95 -7.32 -11.59
CA GLU A 106 -7.40 -8.61 -11.12
C GLU A 106 -8.13 -9.14 -9.86
N LYS A 107 -8.67 -8.22 -9.05
CA LYS A 107 -9.41 -8.54 -7.81
C LYS A 107 -10.90 -8.81 -8.04
N THR A 108 -11.41 -8.56 -9.26
CA THR A 108 -12.84 -8.62 -9.58
C THR A 108 -13.14 -9.80 -10.50
N ALA A 109 -14.07 -10.67 -10.12
CA ALA A 109 -14.36 -11.92 -10.83
C ALA A 109 -14.94 -11.75 -12.23
N ALA A 110 -15.64 -10.63 -12.53
CA ALA A 110 -16.18 -10.31 -13.85
C ALA A 110 -16.01 -8.81 -14.10
N THR A 111 -15.12 -8.45 -15.01
CA THR A 111 -14.80 -7.07 -15.34
C THR A 111 -14.56 -6.94 -16.84
N PRO A 112 -14.99 -5.84 -17.49
CA PRO A 112 -14.66 -5.58 -18.88
C PRO A 112 -13.22 -5.13 -19.08
N PHE A 113 -12.49 -4.89 -17.99
CA PHE A 113 -11.13 -4.36 -18.03
C PHE A 113 -10.08 -5.45 -18.02
N LEU A 114 -8.97 -5.20 -18.71
CA LEU A 114 -7.80 -6.07 -18.76
C LEU A 114 -7.07 -6.08 -17.43
N THR A 115 -6.67 -7.26 -17.00
CA THR A 115 -5.93 -7.47 -15.72
C THR A 115 -4.41 -7.31 -15.86
N ARG A 116 -3.89 -7.50 -17.08
CA ARG A 116 -2.44 -7.51 -17.36
C ARG A 116 -2.10 -6.50 -18.44
N VAL A 117 -2.06 -5.22 -18.05
CA VAL A 117 -1.61 -4.12 -18.90
C VAL A 117 -0.21 -3.71 -18.47
N LEU A 118 0.74 -3.73 -19.40
CA LEU A 118 2.12 -3.31 -19.17
C LEU A 118 2.36 -1.94 -19.80
N VAL A 119 2.73 -0.95 -18.97
CA VAL A 119 3.01 0.41 -19.42
C VAL A 119 4.48 0.54 -19.81
N VAL A 120 4.72 0.97 -21.06
CA VAL A 120 6.04 1.27 -21.61
C VAL A 120 6.20 2.79 -21.68
N ARG A 121 6.99 3.35 -20.79
CA ARG A 121 7.24 4.82 -20.77
C ARG A 121 8.36 5.16 -21.72
N ILE A 122 8.08 6.09 -22.63
CA ILE A 122 9.01 6.59 -23.64
C ILE A 122 9.27 8.07 -23.38
N ASP A 123 10.50 8.39 -23.01
CA ASP A 123 11.00 9.77 -23.01
C ASP A 123 11.56 10.08 -24.40
N ALA A 124 10.81 10.87 -25.17
CA ALA A 124 11.21 11.21 -26.53
C ALA A 124 12.55 11.95 -26.58
N ALA A 125 12.88 12.76 -25.56
CA ALA A 125 14.15 13.46 -25.49
C ALA A 125 15.38 12.52 -25.41
N ALA A 126 15.19 11.29 -24.97
CA ALA A 126 16.25 10.27 -24.88
C ALA A 126 16.38 9.41 -26.15
N ILE A 127 15.50 9.60 -27.14
CA ILE A 127 15.50 8.84 -28.39
C ILE A 127 16.48 9.50 -29.37
N GLY A 128 17.44 8.71 -29.86
CA GLY A 128 18.36 9.13 -30.92
C GLY A 128 17.74 9.04 -32.33
N ASP A 129 18.61 8.95 -33.34
CA ASP A 129 18.21 8.95 -34.76
C ASP A 129 17.41 7.72 -35.25
N ASP A 130 17.34 6.66 -34.43
CA ASP A 130 16.60 5.44 -34.74
C ASP A 130 15.37 5.23 -33.82
N PRO A 131 14.22 5.84 -34.16
CA PRO A 131 13.00 5.70 -33.37
C PRO A 131 12.46 4.27 -33.33
N ALA A 132 12.65 3.48 -34.40
CA ALA A 132 12.16 2.12 -34.46
C ALA A 132 12.92 1.18 -33.51
N GLY A 133 14.24 1.27 -33.50
CA GLY A 133 15.08 0.52 -32.58
C GLY A 133 14.88 0.93 -31.14
N ALA A 134 14.69 2.24 -30.87
CA ALA A 134 14.40 2.75 -29.54
C ALA A 134 13.06 2.23 -28.99
N LEU A 135 12.01 2.21 -29.81
CA LEU A 135 10.70 1.65 -29.44
C LEU A 135 10.79 0.14 -29.13
N ALA A 136 11.48 -0.62 -29.97
CA ALA A 136 11.66 -2.05 -29.76
C ALA A 136 12.49 -2.32 -28.49
N SER A 137 13.55 -1.55 -28.24
CA SER A 137 14.37 -1.67 -27.04
C SER A 137 13.60 -1.32 -25.78
N ALA A 138 12.77 -0.28 -25.82
CA ALA A 138 11.92 0.10 -24.67
C ALA A 138 10.87 -0.97 -24.37
N ALA A 139 10.21 -1.52 -25.40
CA ALA A 139 9.27 -2.63 -25.26
C ALA A 139 9.94 -3.88 -24.69
N PHE A 140 11.10 -4.25 -25.24
CA PHE A 140 11.90 -5.38 -24.76
C PHE A 140 12.27 -5.21 -23.28
N THR A 141 12.81 -4.07 -22.90
CA THR A 141 13.21 -3.77 -21.52
C THR A 141 12.02 -3.76 -20.56
N ALA A 142 10.87 -3.25 -21.02
CA ALA A 142 9.65 -3.25 -20.21
C ALA A 142 9.12 -4.69 -19.99
N LEU A 143 9.18 -5.53 -21.01
CA LEU A 143 8.80 -6.95 -20.91
C LEU A 143 9.74 -7.72 -19.97
N GLU A 144 11.05 -7.48 -20.04
CA GLU A 144 12.02 -8.10 -19.14
C GLU A 144 11.83 -7.69 -17.68
N ARG A 145 11.61 -6.41 -17.43
CA ARG A 145 11.42 -5.90 -16.06
C ARG A 145 10.07 -6.25 -15.51
N GLY A 146 9.06 -6.31 -16.35
CA GLY A 146 7.68 -6.54 -15.96
C GLY A 146 7.12 -5.47 -15.02
N ARG A 147 6.04 -5.83 -14.33
CA ARG A 147 5.40 -4.99 -13.32
C ARG A 147 4.92 -5.85 -12.14
N SER A 148 5.00 -5.29 -10.92
CA SER A 148 4.47 -5.92 -9.69
C SER A 148 4.94 -7.37 -9.48
N GLY A 149 6.19 -7.68 -9.92
CA GLY A 149 6.77 -9.02 -9.82
C GLY A 149 6.40 -9.97 -10.96
N VAL A 150 5.60 -9.54 -11.93
CA VAL A 150 5.28 -10.31 -13.14
C VAL A 150 6.07 -9.75 -14.31
N ALA A 151 7.11 -10.47 -14.73
CA ALA A 151 7.94 -10.16 -15.91
C ALA A 151 7.63 -11.14 -17.03
N TYR A 152 7.90 -10.72 -18.27
CA TYR A 152 7.64 -11.51 -19.48
C TYR A 152 8.92 -11.72 -20.31
N PRO A 153 10.02 -12.18 -19.70
CA PRO A 153 11.30 -12.30 -20.41
C PRO A 153 11.23 -13.31 -21.56
N ALA A 154 10.44 -14.38 -21.40
CA ALA A 154 10.22 -15.38 -22.45
C ALA A 154 9.61 -14.77 -23.71
N LEU A 155 8.59 -13.93 -23.53
CA LEU A 155 7.94 -13.22 -24.63
C LEU A 155 8.89 -12.23 -25.31
N ALA A 156 9.68 -11.49 -24.51
CA ALA A 156 10.64 -10.51 -25.00
C ALA A 156 11.68 -11.15 -25.92
N ASP A 157 12.25 -12.26 -25.49
CA ASP A 157 13.29 -12.93 -26.27
C ASP A 157 12.72 -13.69 -27.47
N GLU A 158 11.55 -14.31 -27.37
CA GLU A 158 10.92 -14.96 -28.51
C GLU A 158 10.65 -13.94 -29.61
N ALA A 159 10.08 -12.79 -29.24
CA ALA A 159 9.85 -11.70 -30.18
C ALA A 159 11.16 -11.15 -30.78
N ALA A 160 12.22 -11.02 -29.98
CA ALA A 160 13.51 -10.50 -30.42
C ALA A 160 14.29 -11.44 -31.35
N HIS A 161 14.12 -12.76 -31.20
CA HIS A 161 14.90 -13.74 -31.93
C HIS A 161 14.17 -14.38 -33.11
N ALA A 162 12.87 -14.17 -33.25
CA ALA A 162 12.02 -14.80 -34.27
C ALA A 162 12.44 -14.53 -35.71
N GLY A 163 13.22 -13.47 -35.98
CA GLY A 163 13.72 -13.13 -37.34
C GLY A 163 15.18 -13.45 -37.60
N ILE A 164 15.95 -14.01 -36.66
CA ILE A 164 17.41 -13.99 -36.77
C ILE A 164 18.05 -15.38 -36.78
N ASP A 165 17.60 -16.33 -35.96
CA ASP A 165 18.14 -17.70 -35.91
C ASP A 165 17.26 -18.60 -35.02
N PRO A 166 16.53 -19.56 -35.60
CA PRO A 166 15.66 -20.46 -34.85
C PRO A 166 16.42 -21.37 -33.86
N GLN A 167 17.72 -21.63 -34.11
CA GLN A 167 18.53 -22.45 -33.21
C GLN A 167 18.89 -21.69 -31.90
N ARG A 168 19.14 -20.40 -32.01
CA ARG A 168 19.44 -19.53 -30.86
C ARG A 168 18.20 -19.26 -30.01
N ALA A 169 17.04 -19.12 -30.66
CA ALA A 169 15.77 -19.02 -29.95
C ALA A 169 15.45 -20.28 -29.13
N ALA A 170 15.77 -21.45 -29.67
CA ALA A 170 15.61 -22.73 -28.97
C ALA A 170 16.49 -22.84 -27.71
N LEU A 171 17.75 -22.38 -27.78
CA LEU A 171 18.66 -22.37 -26.63
C LEU A 171 18.17 -21.43 -25.52
N ALA A 172 17.85 -20.20 -25.87
CA ALA A 172 17.36 -19.23 -24.95
C ALA A 172 16.07 -19.70 -24.25
N ALA A 173 15.22 -20.46 -24.96
CA ALA A 173 14.03 -21.07 -24.41
C ALA A 173 14.34 -22.17 -23.38
N VAL A 174 15.39 -22.98 -23.62
CA VAL A 174 15.83 -24.02 -22.66
C VAL A 174 16.48 -23.41 -21.43
N GLU A 175 17.40 -22.46 -21.58
CA GLU A 175 18.04 -21.77 -20.44
C GLU A 175 17.00 -21.14 -19.53
N ARG A 176 15.96 -20.60 -20.10
CA ARG A 176 14.88 -19.96 -19.36
C ARG A 176 13.98 -20.94 -18.62
N HIS A 177 13.64 -22.06 -19.23
CA HIS A 177 12.94 -23.14 -18.56
C HIS A 177 13.71 -23.57 -17.30
N ASP A 178 15.04 -23.74 -17.41
CA ASP A 178 15.88 -24.14 -16.29
C ASP A 178 15.92 -23.09 -15.17
N ASP A 179 15.88 -21.79 -15.49
CA ASP A 179 15.79 -20.73 -14.51
C ASP A 179 14.45 -20.70 -13.77
N ILE A 180 13.35 -20.95 -14.49
CA ILE A 180 12.01 -21.06 -13.87
C ILE A 180 11.96 -22.29 -12.94
N VAL A 181 12.51 -23.42 -13.35
CA VAL A 181 12.57 -24.64 -12.54
C VAL A 181 13.36 -24.39 -11.24
N LYS A 182 14.51 -23.72 -11.31
CA LYS A 182 15.28 -23.35 -10.11
C LYS A 182 14.49 -22.47 -9.15
N ARG A 183 13.75 -21.47 -9.67
CA ARG A 183 12.88 -20.63 -8.85
C ARG A 183 11.74 -21.43 -8.22
N LEU A 184 11.14 -22.35 -8.98
CA LEU A 184 10.08 -23.23 -8.48
C LEU A 184 10.58 -24.13 -7.34
N GLU A 185 11.79 -24.68 -7.46
CA GLU A 185 12.41 -25.48 -6.40
C GLU A 185 12.66 -24.66 -5.13
N ALA A 186 13.14 -23.41 -5.27
CA ALA A 186 13.34 -22.50 -4.13
C ALA A 186 12.03 -22.17 -3.41
N GLU A 187 10.95 -21.88 -4.15
CA GLU A 187 9.63 -21.58 -3.54
C GLU A 187 8.99 -22.84 -2.93
N ARG A 188 9.21 -24.04 -3.49
CA ARG A 188 8.81 -25.32 -2.88
C ARG A 188 9.53 -25.55 -1.55
N ALA A 189 10.84 -25.32 -1.51
CA ALA A 189 11.62 -25.43 -0.27
C ALA A 189 11.13 -24.46 0.80
N ALA A 190 10.84 -23.21 0.42
CA ALA A 190 10.26 -22.21 1.34
C ALA A 190 8.87 -22.62 1.87
N ARG A 191 8.01 -23.21 1.03
CA ARG A 191 6.71 -23.77 1.44
C ARG A 191 6.89 -24.90 2.46
N ASP A 192 7.78 -25.86 2.16
CA ASP A 192 8.03 -26.99 3.01
C ASP A 192 8.60 -26.55 4.39
N GLU A 193 9.40 -25.48 4.42
CA GLU A 193 9.86 -24.86 5.68
C GLU A 193 8.71 -24.27 6.50
N VAL A 194 7.76 -23.57 5.84
CA VAL A 194 6.57 -23.03 6.52
C VAL A 194 5.67 -24.15 7.06
N GLU A 195 5.49 -25.24 6.31
CA GLU A 195 4.76 -26.42 6.77
C GLU A 195 5.45 -27.10 7.96
N ALA A 196 6.76 -27.23 7.94
CA ALA A 196 7.55 -27.75 9.05
C ALA A 196 7.43 -26.85 10.31
N LYS A 197 7.47 -25.51 10.14
CA LYS A 197 7.23 -24.56 11.24
C LYS A 197 5.81 -24.69 11.78
N ARG A 198 4.82 -24.92 10.93
CA ARG A 198 3.41 -25.14 11.33
C ARG A 198 3.26 -26.41 12.15
N ALA A 199 3.90 -27.50 11.75
CA ALA A 199 3.86 -28.77 12.47
C ALA A 199 4.46 -28.67 13.88
N ARG A 200 5.50 -27.84 14.08
CA ARG A 200 6.20 -27.66 15.36
C ARG A 200 5.73 -26.43 16.14
N LEU A 201 4.65 -25.77 15.71
CA LEU A 201 4.24 -24.47 16.28
C LEU A 201 3.92 -24.54 17.77
N THR A 202 3.23 -25.59 18.23
CA THR A 202 2.87 -25.76 19.66
C THR A 202 4.15 -25.90 20.51
N GLU A 203 5.10 -26.68 20.05
CA GLU A 203 6.39 -26.87 20.73
C GLU A 203 7.23 -25.59 20.74
N ALA A 204 7.29 -24.91 19.62
CA ALA A 204 7.99 -23.63 19.50
C ALA A 204 7.42 -22.55 20.43
N LEU A 205 6.11 -22.45 20.57
CA LEU A 205 5.47 -21.46 21.45
C LEU A 205 5.66 -21.76 22.92
N LEU A 206 5.74 -23.03 23.31
CA LEU A 206 5.91 -23.42 24.70
C LEU A 206 7.36 -23.34 25.17
N TYR A 207 8.34 -23.69 24.32
CA TYR A 207 9.73 -23.89 24.73
C TYR A 207 10.73 -22.95 24.08
N GLN A 208 10.47 -22.42 22.88
CA GLN A 208 11.43 -21.65 22.08
C GLN A 208 11.12 -20.15 21.98
N THR A 209 9.89 -19.74 22.29
CA THR A 209 9.47 -18.35 22.10
C THR A 209 9.30 -17.64 23.45
N PRO A 210 10.30 -16.89 23.94
CA PRO A 210 10.25 -16.22 25.25
C PRO A 210 9.24 -15.07 25.33
N SER A 211 8.61 -14.70 24.22
CA SER A 211 7.60 -13.65 24.11
C SER A 211 6.16 -14.17 24.03
N SER A 212 5.91 -15.47 24.18
CA SER A 212 4.57 -16.02 24.16
C SER A 212 3.74 -15.54 25.36
N ARG A 213 2.41 -15.40 25.17
CA ARG A 213 1.48 -15.03 26.25
C ARG A 213 1.53 -16.06 27.39
N VAL A 214 1.79 -17.31 27.06
CA VAL A 214 1.98 -18.39 28.06
C VAL A 214 3.22 -18.16 28.87
N ASP A 215 4.35 -17.81 28.26
CA ASP A 215 5.58 -17.54 28.96
C ASP A 215 5.50 -16.27 29.82
N ALA A 216 4.86 -15.23 29.34
CA ALA A 216 4.56 -14.02 30.12
C ALA A 216 3.65 -14.35 31.32
N PHE A 217 2.65 -15.20 31.14
CA PHE A 217 1.79 -15.68 32.22
C PHE A 217 2.54 -16.49 33.24
N ILE A 218 3.41 -17.41 32.81
CA ILE A 218 4.26 -18.20 33.70
C ILE A 218 5.17 -17.31 34.54
N ARG A 219 5.83 -16.33 33.91
CA ARG A 219 6.72 -15.39 34.62
C ARG A 219 5.96 -14.53 35.64
N SER A 220 4.84 -13.98 35.28
CA SER A 220 4.03 -13.13 36.16
C SER A 220 3.35 -13.89 37.31
N ASN A 221 3.05 -15.19 37.12
CA ASN A 221 2.36 -16.01 38.11
C ASN A 221 3.25 -17.11 38.72
N ARG A 222 4.57 -17.03 38.52
CA ARG A 222 5.52 -18.05 38.97
C ARG A 222 5.31 -18.48 40.44
N PRO A 223 5.20 -17.56 41.43
CA PRO A 223 5.01 -17.96 42.82
C PRO A 223 3.69 -18.71 43.05
N THR A 224 2.64 -18.35 42.33
CA THR A 224 1.33 -19.02 42.43
C THR A 224 1.38 -20.40 41.80
N ILE A 225 2.05 -20.54 40.66
CA ILE A 225 2.25 -21.80 39.96
C ILE A 225 3.09 -22.74 40.84
N GLU A 226 4.22 -22.27 41.38
CA GLU A 226 5.04 -23.05 42.30
C GLU A 226 4.29 -23.50 43.57
N ALA A 227 3.60 -22.56 44.22
CA ALA A 227 2.83 -22.87 45.40
C ALA A 227 1.73 -23.91 45.15
N ARG A 228 1.13 -23.87 43.97
CA ARG A 228 0.11 -24.87 43.59
C ARG A 228 0.73 -26.19 43.16
N LEU A 229 1.82 -26.20 42.39
CA LEU A 229 2.52 -27.43 42.00
C LEU A 229 3.14 -28.13 43.21
N ARG A 230 3.75 -27.39 44.17
CA ARG A 230 4.20 -27.97 45.45
C ARG A 230 3.12 -28.62 46.26
N ARG A 231 1.94 -28.00 46.30
CA ARG A 231 0.74 -28.60 46.98
C ARG A 231 0.31 -29.91 46.38
N PHE A 232 0.81 -30.22 45.21
CA PHE A 232 0.42 -31.36 44.43
C PHE A 232 1.59 -32.35 44.19
N ASP A 233 2.70 -32.26 44.88
CA ASP A 233 3.91 -33.09 44.73
C ASP A 233 4.51 -33.13 43.29
N LEU A 234 4.19 -32.17 42.45
CA LEU A 234 4.75 -31.99 41.09
C LEU A 234 5.91 -30.98 41.10
N ALA A 235 6.52 -30.75 42.23
CA ALA A 235 7.58 -29.77 42.37
C ALA A 235 9.01 -30.36 42.20
N GLU A 236 9.14 -31.61 41.79
CA GLU A 236 10.41 -32.17 41.40
C GLU A 236 10.88 -31.58 40.08
N GLY A 237 11.94 -30.79 40.07
CA GLY A 237 12.49 -30.07 38.92
C GLY A 237 12.05 -28.61 38.82
N ASP A 238 12.10 -28.05 37.58
CA ASP A 238 11.63 -26.67 37.33
C ASP A 238 10.10 -26.61 37.22
N PRO A 239 9.43 -25.90 38.15
CA PRO A 239 7.97 -25.78 38.14
C PRO A 239 7.41 -25.16 36.85
N ALA A 240 8.19 -24.32 36.19
CA ALA A 240 7.81 -23.71 34.93
C ALA A 240 7.80 -24.73 33.77
N ALA A 241 8.79 -25.63 33.76
CA ALA A 241 8.86 -26.72 32.80
C ALA A 241 7.69 -27.70 32.98
N ASN A 242 7.46 -28.14 34.23
CA ASN A 242 6.35 -29.02 34.55
C ASN A 242 4.98 -28.43 34.18
N TYR A 243 4.80 -27.13 34.36
CA TYR A 243 3.57 -26.45 33.94
C TYR A 243 3.41 -26.43 32.40
N ARG A 244 4.51 -26.19 31.66
CA ARG A 244 4.51 -26.20 30.18
C ARG A 244 4.19 -27.61 29.66
N ASP A 245 4.75 -28.64 30.25
CA ASP A 245 4.49 -30.01 29.86
C ASP A 245 3.03 -30.39 30.08
N LEU A 246 2.45 -29.99 31.21
CA LEU A 246 1.02 -30.20 31.48
C LEU A 246 0.11 -29.47 30.49
N VAL A 247 0.46 -28.23 30.11
CA VAL A 247 -0.29 -27.47 29.11
C VAL A 247 -0.14 -28.12 27.73
N ARG A 248 1.03 -28.63 27.36
CA ARG A 248 1.29 -29.38 26.14
C ARG A 248 0.44 -30.63 26.05
N ASP A 249 0.44 -31.44 27.13
CA ASP A 249 -0.29 -32.69 27.18
C ASP A 249 -1.82 -32.46 27.10
N LEU A 250 -2.30 -31.37 27.68
CA LEU A 250 -3.69 -30.92 27.55
C LEU A 250 -4.05 -30.42 26.12
N ASP A 251 -3.13 -29.81 25.41
CA ASP A 251 -3.32 -29.38 24.01
C ASP A 251 -3.35 -30.58 23.07
N ALA A 252 -2.44 -31.52 23.26
CA ALA A 252 -2.38 -32.78 22.50
C ALA A 252 -3.60 -33.68 22.73
N ALA A 253 -4.26 -33.55 23.89
CA ALA A 253 -5.45 -34.32 24.24
C ALA A 253 -6.71 -33.76 23.57
N GLY A 254 -7.47 -34.58 22.88
CA GLY A 254 -8.78 -34.21 22.31
C GLY A 254 -9.80 -33.78 23.37
N ALA A 255 -10.88 -33.13 22.96
CA ALA A 255 -11.86 -32.53 23.88
C ALA A 255 -12.41 -33.53 24.94
N ALA A 256 -12.60 -34.78 24.56
CA ALA A 256 -13.08 -35.86 25.46
C ALA A 256 -12.02 -36.37 26.44
N SER A 257 -10.72 -36.29 26.04
CA SER A 257 -9.61 -36.79 26.86
C SER A 257 -8.99 -35.74 27.78
N ARG A 258 -9.34 -34.47 27.61
CA ARG A 258 -8.88 -33.38 28.49
C ARG A 258 -9.30 -33.56 29.95
N ALA A 259 -10.54 -34.02 30.17
CA ALA A 259 -11.03 -34.33 31.50
C ALA A 259 -10.30 -35.53 32.12
N THR A 260 -9.97 -36.55 31.32
CA THR A 260 -9.25 -37.74 31.80
C THR A 260 -7.78 -37.43 32.07
N VAL A 261 -7.10 -36.56 31.28
CA VAL A 261 -5.73 -36.11 31.55
C VAL A 261 -5.70 -35.27 32.82
N ALA A 262 -6.64 -34.33 32.99
CA ALA A 262 -6.75 -33.53 34.21
C ALA A 262 -7.06 -34.39 35.43
N LEU A 263 -7.95 -35.41 35.31
CA LEU A 263 -8.23 -36.40 36.35
C LEU A 263 -7.02 -37.30 36.65
N ARG A 264 -6.30 -37.75 35.64
CA ARG A 264 -5.09 -38.56 35.81
C ARG A 264 -3.99 -37.79 36.53
N ALA A 265 -3.79 -36.52 36.19
CA ALA A 265 -2.92 -35.62 36.90
C ALA A 265 -3.34 -35.43 38.37
N LEU A 266 -4.64 -35.40 38.67
CA LEU A 266 -5.21 -35.32 40.00
C LEU A 266 -5.06 -36.60 40.78
N TRP A 267 -5.15 -37.77 40.12
CA TRP A 267 -5.03 -39.10 40.77
C TRP A 267 -3.59 -39.46 41.12
N ALA A 268 -2.60 -38.87 40.49
CA ALA A 268 -1.20 -39.07 40.85
C ALA A 268 -0.85 -38.55 42.26
N TYR A 269 -1.84 -37.97 42.97
CA TYR A 269 -1.64 -37.35 44.28
C TYR A 269 -1.90 -38.26 45.44
N ARG A 270 -0.87 -38.53 46.22
CA ARG A 270 -0.94 -39.27 47.47
C ARG A 270 -1.87 -38.57 48.50
N SER A 271 -1.96 -37.24 48.51
CA SER A 271 -2.80 -36.47 49.43
C SER A 271 -4.29 -36.45 49.04
N GLN A 272 -4.62 -36.56 47.77
CA GLN A 272 -6.00 -36.61 47.27
C GLN A 272 -6.60 -38.01 47.48
N THR A 273 -5.82 -39.07 47.27
CA THR A 273 -6.24 -40.45 47.55
C THR A 273 -6.57 -40.62 49.03
N ARG A 274 -5.79 -40.04 49.96
CA ARG A 274 -6.12 -40.07 51.40
C ARG A 274 -7.47 -39.41 51.72
N ARG A 275 -7.78 -38.25 51.14
CA ARG A 275 -9.06 -37.57 51.36
C ARG A 275 -10.24 -38.30 50.71
N LEU A 276 -10.03 -38.86 49.53
CA LEU A 276 -11.02 -39.69 48.88
C LEU A 276 -11.28 -40.95 49.74
N MET A 277 -10.20 -41.56 50.30
CA MET A 277 -10.34 -42.63 51.26
C MET A 277 -11.14 -42.21 52.48
N VAL A 278 -10.87 -41.02 53.06
CA VAL A 278 -11.66 -40.49 54.18
C VAL A 278 -13.12 -40.34 53.79
N ALA A 279 -13.42 -39.79 52.59
CA ALA A 279 -14.79 -39.68 52.13
C ALA A 279 -15.47 -41.06 51.96
N VAL A 280 -14.76 -42.03 51.35
CA VAL A 280 -15.28 -43.40 51.15
C VAL A 280 -15.49 -44.09 52.48
N ILE A 281 -14.55 -43.97 53.41
CA ILE A 281 -14.68 -44.56 54.77
C ILE A 281 -15.84 -43.91 55.51
N ALA A 282 -15.96 -42.56 55.42
CA ALA A 282 -17.08 -41.84 56.05
C ALA A 282 -18.44 -42.28 55.49
N PHE A 283 -18.57 -42.43 54.18
CA PHE A 283 -19.79 -42.94 53.56
C PHE A 283 -20.04 -44.42 53.90
N ALA A 284 -19.01 -45.25 53.97
CA ALA A 284 -19.16 -46.68 54.38
C ALA A 284 -19.61 -46.78 55.85
N LEU A 285 -19.02 -45.96 56.74
CA LEU A 285 -19.45 -45.89 58.13
C LEU A 285 -20.85 -45.30 58.25
N ALA A 286 -21.20 -44.25 57.50
CA ALA A 286 -22.54 -43.71 57.45
C ALA A 286 -23.58 -44.75 57.02
N PHE A 287 -23.27 -45.53 55.97
CA PHE A 287 -24.11 -46.62 55.52
C PHE A 287 -24.25 -47.64 56.57
N GLY A 288 -23.14 -48.08 57.21
CA GLY A 288 -23.12 -49.02 58.30
C GLY A 288 -24.00 -48.57 59.47
N PHE A 289 -23.84 -47.33 59.97
CA PHE A 289 -24.65 -46.80 61.08
C PHE A 289 -26.12 -46.68 60.69
N ASN A 290 -26.49 -46.29 59.50
CA ASN A 290 -27.89 -46.23 59.05
C ASN A 290 -28.52 -47.60 58.89
N GLN A 291 -27.73 -48.61 58.48
CA GLN A 291 -28.23 -49.96 58.34
C GLN A 291 -28.39 -50.66 59.73
N VAL A 292 -27.39 -50.46 60.58
CA VAL A 292 -27.39 -51.10 61.94
C VAL A 292 -28.55 -50.59 62.82
N GLY A 293 -28.92 -49.28 62.68
CA GLY A 293 -30.05 -48.66 63.34
C GLY A 293 -31.43 -49.01 62.71
N SER A 294 -31.45 -49.64 61.56
CA SER A 294 -32.71 -49.94 60.86
C SER A 294 -33.56 -50.98 61.57
N PRO A 295 -34.92 -50.88 61.56
CA PRO A 295 -35.82 -51.81 62.16
C PRO A 295 -35.66 -53.29 61.68
N SER A 296 -35.24 -53.43 60.45
CA SER A 296 -34.98 -54.74 59.82
C SER A 296 -33.77 -55.47 60.44
N VAL A 297 -32.69 -54.75 60.73
CA VAL A 297 -31.48 -55.31 61.36
C VAL A 297 -31.75 -55.59 62.85
N VAL A 298 -32.41 -54.66 63.53
CA VAL A 298 -32.88 -54.94 64.95
C VAL A 298 -33.74 -56.15 65.01
N GLY A 299 -34.69 -56.34 64.07
CA GLY A 299 -35.52 -57.50 63.95
C GLY A 299 -34.71 -58.78 63.65
N ALA A 300 -33.77 -58.74 62.74
CA ALA A 300 -32.89 -59.86 62.40
C ALA A 300 -32.00 -60.28 63.59
N VAL A 301 -31.41 -59.31 64.32
CA VAL A 301 -30.60 -59.60 65.52
C VAL A 301 -31.45 -60.23 66.61
N ARG A 302 -32.70 -59.78 66.78
CA ARG A 302 -33.63 -60.35 67.74
C ARG A 302 -34.04 -61.79 67.36
N SER A 303 -34.05 -62.12 66.08
CA SER A 303 -34.40 -63.48 65.61
C SER A 303 -33.28 -64.52 65.84
N LEU A 304 -32.05 -64.09 66.15
CA LEU A 304 -30.92 -65.02 66.42
C LEU A 304 -30.97 -65.72 67.79
N GLY A 305 -32.00 -65.46 68.59
CA GLY A 305 -32.22 -66.12 69.83
C GLY A 305 -32.02 -65.29 71.09
N SER A 306 -32.24 -65.89 72.27
CA SER A 306 -32.21 -65.19 73.57
C SER A 306 -30.84 -64.59 73.92
N PHE A 307 -29.77 -65.08 73.32
CA PHE A 307 -28.42 -64.59 73.56
C PHE A 307 -28.16 -63.21 72.89
N SER A 308 -28.87 -62.88 71.86
CA SER A 308 -28.76 -61.67 71.14
C SER A 308 -29.80 -60.58 71.56
N ALA A 309 -30.72 -60.90 72.41
CA ALA A 309 -31.75 -59.96 72.88
C ALA A 309 -31.22 -58.69 73.52
N PRO A 310 -30.23 -58.70 74.42
CA PRO A 310 -29.70 -57.46 74.99
C PRO A 310 -29.00 -56.57 73.94
N ALA A 311 -28.41 -57.10 72.90
CA ALA A 311 -27.81 -56.35 71.80
C ALA A 311 -28.90 -55.72 70.92
N ALA A 312 -29.99 -56.44 70.65
CA ALA A 312 -31.14 -55.88 69.91
C ALA A 312 -31.83 -54.75 70.65
N ASP A 313 -31.99 -54.86 71.96
CA ASP A 313 -32.59 -53.82 72.78
C ASP A 313 -31.67 -52.56 72.89
N TRP A 314 -30.38 -52.81 73.01
CA TRP A 314 -29.38 -51.69 72.90
C TRP A 314 -29.46 -50.99 71.58
N LEU A 315 -29.49 -51.70 70.44
CA LEU A 315 -29.66 -51.17 69.13
C LEU A 315 -30.98 -50.40 68.95
N ALA A 316 -32.08 -50.93 69.49
CA ALA A 316 -33.37 -50.25 69.45
C ALA A 316 -33.36 -48.93 70.25
N THR A 317 -32.70 -48.93 71.43
CA THR A 317 -32.63 -47.75 72.30
C THR A 317 -31.70 -46.67 71.75
N HIS A 318 -30.65 -47.06 71.02
CA HIS A 318 -29.65 -46.14 70.51
C HIS A 318 -29.78 -45.90 69.00
N GLY A 319 -30.83 -46.36 68.34
CA GLY A 319 -31.06 -46.26 66.90
C GLY A 319 -31.01 -44.84 66.40
N ASP A 320 -31.66 -43.91 67.09
CA ASP A 320 -31.71 -42.50 66.74
C ASP A 320 -30.30 -41.81 66.82
N TRP A 321 -29.50 -42.22 67.83
CA TRP A 321 -28.13 -41.79 67.97
C TRP A 321 -27.22 -42.31 66.85
N LEU A 322 -27.43 -43.56 66.45
CA LEU A 322 -26.73 -44.18 65.33
C LEU A 322 -27.08 -43.50 63.98
N ALA A 323 -28.38 -43.20 63.81
CA ALA A 323 -28.82 -42.46 62.64
C ALA A 323 -28.15 -40.99 62.57
N THR A 324 -28.17 -40.28 63.68
CA THR A 324 -27.50 -38.97 63.75
C THR A 324 -25.99 -39.10 63.58
N ALA A 325 -25.35 -40.13 64.08
CA ALA A 325 -23.94 -40.40 63.80
C ALA A 325 -23.68 -40.67 62.30
N GLY A 326 -24.64 -41.40 61.66
CA GLY A 326 -24.65 -41.64 60.23
C GLY A 326 -24.72 -40.32 59.41
N ASP A 327 -25.62 -39.41 59.77
CA ASP A 327 -25.78 -38.10 59.13
C ASP A 327 -24.54 -37.24 59.29
N VAL A 328 -23.91 -37.26 60.49
CA VAL A 328 -22.63 -36.57 60.70
C VAL A 328 -21.54 -37.18 59.80
N MET A 329 -21.49 -38.49 59.64
CA MET A 329 -20.51 -39.11 58.73
C MET A 329 -20.79 -38.80 57.29
N ILE A 330 -22.05 -38.66 56.84
CA ILE A 330 -22.42 -38.16 55.51
C ILE A 330 -21.89 -36.74 55.33
N ALA A 331 -22.12 -35.86 56.31
CA ALA A 331 -21.63 -34.48 56.26
C ALA A 331 -20.11 -34.42 56.14
N ILE A 332 -19.37 -35.22 56.90
CA ILE A 332 -17.90 -35.35 56.84
C ILE A 332 -17.46 -35.84 55.45
N GLY A 333 -18.13 -36.88 54.91
CA GLY A 333 -17.88 -37.44 53.60
C GLY A 333 -18.12 -36.44 52.48
N LEU A 334 -19.25 -35.71 52.54
CA LEU A 334 -19.56 -34.62 51.59
C LEU A 334 -18.57 -33.49 51.69
N PHE A 335 -18.18 -33.08 52.91
CA PHE A 335 -17.19 -32.01 53.10
C PHE A 335 -15.80 -32.41 52.57
N ALA A 336 -15.37 -33.64 52.79
CA ALA A 336 -14.14 -34.16 52.23
C ALA A 336 -14.18 -34.21 50.71
N LEU A 337 -15.30 -34.63 50.12
CA LEU A 337 -15.52 -34.65 48.68
C LEU A 337 -15.54 -33.22 48.10
N LEU A 338 -16.24 -32.28 48.76
CA LEU A 338 -16.26 -30.88 48.37
C LEU A 338 -14.85 -30.24 48.36
N LEU A 339 -14.06 -30.56 49.38
CA LEU A 339 -12.66 -30.12 49.44
C LEU A 339 -11.80 -30.65 48.27
N VAL A 340 -12.04 -31.92 47.88
CA VAL A 340 -11.39 -32.54 46.72
C VAL A 340 -11.80 -31.83 45.44
N VAL A 341 -13.11 -31.62 45.24
CA VAL A 341 -13.66 -30.93 44.08
C VAL A 341 -13.20 -29.48 43.99
N TRP A 342 -13.28 -28.72 45.09
CA TRP A 342 -12.84 -27.33 45.11
C TRP A 342 -11.36 -27.16 44.80
N ARG A 343 -10.55 -28.07 45.31
CA ARG A 343 -9.10 -28.06 45.05
C ARG A 343 -8.78 -28.48 43.63
N ALA A 344 -9.50 -29.44 43.08
CA ALA A 344 -9.44 -29.86 41.69
C ALA A 344 -9.83 -28.69 40.74
N PHE A 345 -10.90 -27.99 41.08
CA PHE A 345 -11.36 -26.84 40.31
C PHE A 345 -10.33 -25.69 40.31
N GLY A 346 -9.71 -25.38 41.45
CA GLY A 346 -8.68 -24.37 41.56
C GLY A 346 -7.42 -24.68 40.74
N PHE A 347 -7.09 -25.96 40.56
CA PHE A 347 -5.96 -26.40 39.73
C PHE A 347 -6.32 -26.40 38.25
N SER A 348 -7.49 -26.98 37.92
CA SER A 348 -7.94 -27.01 36.52
C SER A 348 -8.12 -25.61 35.95
N ALA A 349 -8.61 -24.64 36.74
CA ALA A 349 -8.75 -23.27 36.31
C ALA A 349 -7.40 -22.64 35.91
N LEU A 350 -6.30 -22.97 36.59
CA LEU A 350 -4.95 -22.49 36.24
C LEU A 350 -4.46 -23.10 34.91
N LEU A 351 -4.69 -24.42 34.73
CA LEU A 351 -4.31 -25.13 33.50
C LEU A 351 -5.15 -24.69 32.31
N PHE A 352 -6.46 -24.52 32.47
CA PHE A 352 -7.32 -24.01 31.39
C PHE A 352 -7.02 -22.57 31.02
N ARG A 353 -6.55 -21.74 31.95
CA ARG A 353 -6.09 -20.41 31.64
C ARG A 353 -4.83 -20.42 30.78
N GLY A 354 -3.83 -21.27 31.11
CA GLY A 354 -2.65 -21.48 30.27
C GLY A 354 -2.99 -22.01 28.88
N LEU A 355 -3.86 -23.02 28.81
CA LEU A 355 -4.35 -23.58 27.54
C LEU A 355 -5.11 -22.55 26.70
N ARG A 356 -5.93 -21.69 27.34
CA ARG A 356 -6.62 -20.60 26.63
C ARG A 356 -5.64 -19.60 26.02
N LEU A 357 -4.61 -19.20 26.76
CA LEU A 357 -3.57 -18.28 26.26
C LEU A 357 -2.77 -18.92 25.12
N LEU A 358 -2.39 -20.19 25.26
CA LEU A 358 -1.72 -20.94 24.20
C LEU A 358 -2.61 -21.00 22.93
N ASN A 359 -3.89 -21.30 23.09
CA ASN A 359 -4.83 -21.35 21.95
C ASN A 359 -5.00 -19.99 21.26
N LEU A 360 -4.90 -18.88 22.00
CA LEU A 360 -4.92 -17.54 21.40
C LEU A 360 -3.66 -17.30 20.56
N ASP A 361 -2.49 -17.59 21.12
CA ASP A 361 -1.20 -17.46 20.40
C ASP A 361 -1.13 -18.43 19.20
N LEU A 362 -1.62 -19.65 19.36
CA LEU A 362 -1.72 -20.63 18.28
C LEU A 362 -2.63 -20.15 17.15
N ARG A 363 -3.81 -19.58 17.47
CA ARG A 363 -4.73 -19.06 16.45
C ARG A 363 -4.13 -17.89 15.68
N GLU A 364 -3.47 -16.98 16.35
CA GLU A 364 -2.82 -15.84 15.75
C GLU A 364 -1.67 -16.30 14.82
N ARG A 365 -0.74 -17.08 15.34
CA ARG A 365 0.39 -17.61 14.57
C ARG A 365 -0.01 -18.57 13.45
N ARG A 366 -1.04 -19.39 13.68
CA ARG A 366 -1.58 -20.24 12.60
C ARG A 366 -2.17 -19.43 11.48
N ARG A 367 -2.90 -18.35 11.76
CA ARG A 367 -3.40 -17.44 10.71
C ARG A 367 -2.27 -16.84 9.88
N ASP A 368 -1.21 -16.38 10.53
CA ASP A 368 -0.05 -15.81 9.84
C ASP A 368 0.66 -16.86 8.96
N LEU A 369 0.83 -18.08 9.49
CA LEU A 369 1.41 -19.18 8.73
C LEU A 369 0.47 -19.68 7.63
N ASP A 370 -0.85 -19.73 7.86
CA ASP A 370 -1.84 -20.12 6.86
C ASP A 370 -1.90 -19.09 5.71
N THR A 371 -1.81 -17.78 6.01
CA THR A 371 -1.75 -16.75 4.97
C THR A 371 -0.46 -16.81 4.18
N SER A 372 0.68 -17.06 4.83
CA SER A 372 1.96 -17.24 4.15
C SER A 372 2.02 -18.53 3.32
N ALA A 373 1.50 -19.63 3.85
CA ALA A 373 1.37 -20.90 3.11
C ALA A 373 0.45 -20.75 1.90
N ALA A 374 -0.68 -20.04 2.03
CA ALA A 374 -1.58 -19.78 0.92
C ALA A 374 -0.90 -18.96 -0.19
N ARG A 375 -0.15 -17.90 0.18
CA ARG A 375 0.63 -17.10 -0.78
C ARG A 375 1.70 -17.92 -1.47
N LEU A 376 2.43 -18.75 -0.73
CA LEU A 376 3.45 -19.63 -1.32
C LEU A 376 2.83 -20.69 -2.23
N ASN A 377 1.69 -21.29 -1.84
CA ASN A 377 0.98 -22.23 -2.70
C ASN A 377 0.49 -21.58 -3.99
N GLN A 378 -0.01 -20.35 -3.93
CA GLN A 378 -0.40 -19.60 -5.12
C GLN A 378 0.81 -19.31 -6.02
N ARG A 379 1.96 -18.92 -5.46
CA ARG A 379 3.21 -18.73 -6.21
C ARG A 379 3.73 -20.02 -6.82
N VAL A 380 3.75 -21.09 -6.07
CA VAL A 380 4.15 -22.42 -6.58
C VAL A 380 3.24 -22.86 -7.72
N ALA A 381 1.92 -22.65 -7.61
CA ALA A 381 0.98 -22.97 -8.67
C ALA A 381 1.21 -22.12 -9.93
N SER A 382 1.43 -20.80 -9.77
CA SER A 382 1.74 -19.92 -10.91
C SER A 382 3.07 -20.28 -11.57
N LEU A 383 4.13 -20.51 -10.78
CA LEU A 383 5.43 -20.94 -11.32
C LEU A 383 5.40 -22.33 -11.97
N THR A 384 4.55 -23.23 -11.47
CA THR A 384 4.36 -24.54 -12.12
C THR A 384 3.73 -24.40 -13.49
N ALA A 385 2.67 -23.58 -13.59
CA ALA A 385 2.03 -23.28 -14.88
C ALA A 385 3.01 -22.56 -15.85
N GLU A 386 3.84 -21.67 -15.32
CA GLU A 386 4.86 -20.97 -16.09
C GLU A 386 5.97 -21.92 -16.56
N ALA A 387 6.41 -22.86 -15.72
CA ALA A 387 7.39 -23.89 -16.09
C ALA A 387 6.85 -24.83 -17.18
N ASP A 388 5.58 -25.25 -17.06
CA ASP A 388 4.93 -26.09 -18.07
C ASP A 388 4.79 -25.36 -19.42
N ALA A 389 4.42 -24.09 -19.41
CA ALA A 389 4.37 -23.26 -20.60
C ALA A 389 5.76 -23.06 -21.23
N ALA A 390 6.78 -22.80 -20.40
CA ALA A 390 8.17 -22.67 -20.86
C ALA A 390 8.70 -23.99 -21.45
N ALA A 391 8.37 -25.15 -20.87
CA ALA A 391 8.73 -26.45 -21.40
C ALA A 391 8.09 -26.73 -22.78
N GLN A 392 6.79 -26.43 -22.91
CA GLN A 392 6.08 -26.54 -24.19
C GLN A 392 6.71 -25.62 -25.24
N HIS A 393 7.04 -24.38 -24.85
CA HIS A 393 7.69 -23.40 -25.69
C HIS A 393 9.08 -23.88 -26.17
N ALA A 394 9.93 -24.32 -25.23
CA ALA A 394 11.26 -24.86 -25.55
C ALA A 394 11.16 -26.06 -26.53
N SER A 395 10.19 -26.95 -26.33
CA SER A 395 9.94 -28.07 -27.21
C SER A 395 9.48 -27.65 -28.61
N ALA A 396 8.62 -26.62 -28.72
CA ALA A 396 8.16 -26.07 -29.98
C ALA A 396 9.31 -25.41 -30.77
N MET A 397 10.17 -24.65 -30.06
CA MET A 397 11.37 -24.04 -30.66
C MET A 397 12.40 -25.04 -31.09
N ALA A 398 12.63 -26.09 -30.32
CA ALA A 398 13.53 -27.18 -30.71
C ALA A 398 13.05 -27.91 -31.99
N LYS A 399 11.73 -28.10 -32.13
CA LYS A 399 11.14 -28.66 -33.36
C LYS A 399 11.34 -27.73 -34.56
N ARG A 400 11.18 -26.42 -34.41
CA ARG A 400 11.42 -25.41 -35.46
C ARG A 400 12.91 -25.35 -35.86
N ALA A 401 13.82 -25.54 -34.92
CA ALA A 401 15.25 -25.53 -35.16
C ALA A 401 15.80 -26.79 -35.89
N GLY A 402 14.96 -27.78 -36.18
CA GLY A 402 15.35 -28.97 -36.94
C GLY A 402 16.38 -29.87 -36.27
N GLY A 403 16.52 -29.80 -34.93
CA GLY A 403 17.44 -30.69 -34.18
C GLY A 403 18.93 -30.38 -34.31
N ALA A 404 19.33 -29.28 -34.93
CA ALA A 404 20.73 -28.88 -35.06
C ALA A 404 21.32 -28.37 -33.75
N LYS A 405 22.53 -28.79 -33.38
CA LYS A 405 23.21 -28.36 -32.14
C LYS A 405 23.58 -26.87 -32.21
N PRO A 406 23.24 -26.09 -31.18
CA PRO A 406 23.49 -24.68 -31.16
C PRO A 406 24.97 -24.32 -30.90
N SER A 407 25.47 -23.32 -31.58
CA SER A 407 26.81 -22.74 -31.35
C SER A 407 26.74 -21.50 -30.49
N ALA A 408 27.74 -21.38 -29.62
CA ALA A 408 28.04 -20.35 -28.60
C ALA A 408 27.27 -19.02 -28.56
N ARG A 409 27.03 -18.61 -27.28
CA ARG A 409 26.56 -17.34 -26.70
C ARG A 409 26.12 -16.24 -27.67
N ALA A 410 24.80 -16.04 -27.76
CA ALA A 410 24.21 -15.02 -28.60
C ALA A 410 24.50 -13.60 -28.06
N PRO A 411 24.85 -12.67 -28.94
CA PRO A 411 24.84 -11.26 -28.62
C PRO A 411 23.37 -10.77 -28.47
N GLY A 412 23.13 -9.76 -27.63
CA GLY A 412 21.82 -9.19 -27.36
C GLY A 412 20.96 -8.82 -28.59
N PRO A 413 19.70 -8.39 -28.41
CA PRO A 413 18.74 -8.24 -29.48
C PRO A 413 19.27 -7.39 -30.65
N ALA A 414 18.96 -7.78 -31.88
CA ALA A 414 19.56 -7.22 -33.11
C ALA A 414 19.22 -5.73 -33.32
N PHE A 415 18.12 -5.24 -32.73
CA PHE A 415 17.76 -3.82 -32.75
C PHE A 415 18.64 -2.96 -31.83
N ALA A 416 19.57 -3.55 -31.07
CA ALA A 416 20.56 -2.81 -30.27
C ALA A 416 21.85 -2.48 -31.01
N ARG A 417 21.98 -2.77 -32.34
CA ARG A 417 23.28 -2.85 -33.03
C ARG A 417 23.46 -2.00 -34.30
N GLY A 418 22.86 -0.85 -34.47
CA GLY A 418 23.13 0.07 -35.55
C GLY A 418 21.99 0.29 -36.56
N PRO A 419 21.94 1.44 -37.28
CA PRO A 419 20.68 2.04 -37.76
C PRO A 419 19.99 1.27 -38.90
N GLU A 420 20.67 0.72 -39.87
CA GLU A 420 19.99 0.07 -41.04
C GLU A 420 19.42 -1.34 -40.73
N ARG A 421 20.06 -2.07 -39.84
CA ARG A 421 19.58 -3.39 -39.40
C ARG A 421 18.55 -3.32 -38.31
N THR A 422 18.52 -2.21 -37.58
CA THR A 422 17.63 -1.99 -36.42
C THR A 422 16.18 -1.78 -36.82
N ALA A 423 15.87 -1.04 -37.88
CA ALA A 423 14.50 -0.80 -38.33
C ALA A 423 13.82 -2.10 -38.81
N THR A 424 14.55 -2.96 -39.55
CA THR A 424 14.02 -4.27 -39.98
C THR A 424 13.85 -5.21 -38.80
N ALA A 425 14.83 -5.27 -37.88
CA ALA A 425 14.74 -6.06 -36.66
C ALA A 425 13.63 -5.60 -35.71
N ALA A 426 13.46 -4.28 -35.56
CA ALA A 426 12.36 -3.69 -34.78
C ALA A 426 10.99 -4.06 -35.38
N ARG A 427 10.83 -4.00 -36.70
CA ARG A 427 9.60 -4.43 -37.37
C ARG A 427 9.32 -5.91 -37.15
N SER A 428 10.32 -6.76 -37.32
CA SER A 428 10.21 -8.22 -37.07
C SER A 428 9.81 -8.49 -35.60
N PHE A 429 10.42 -7.78 -34.66
CA PHE A 429 10.09 -7.84 -33.23
C PHE A 429 8.62 -7.51 -32.97
N PHE A 430 8.11 -6.39 -33.49
CA PHE A 430 6.71 -5.98 -33.27
C PHE A 430 5.71 -6.89 -33.97
N VAL A 431 6.02 -7.41 -35.17
CA VAL A 431 5.18 -8.38 -35.89
C VAL A 431 5.07 -9.67 -35.07
N GLU A 432 6.17 -10.19 -34.57
CA GLU A 432 6.17 -11.42 -33.78
C GLU A 432 5.55 -11.20 -32.42
N LEU A 433 5.82 -10.06 -31.77
CA LEU A 433 5.19 -9.66 -30.52
C LEU A 433 3.65 -9.62 -30.67
N GLY A 434 3.12 -9.01 -31.73
CA GLY A 434 1.70 -8.97 -32.01
C GLY A 434 1.10 -10.38 -32.21
N ARG A 435 1.83 -11.28 -32.93
CA ARG A 435 1.44 -12.67 -33.09
C ARG A 435 1.37 -13.41 -31.75
N LEU A 436 2.39 -13.25 -30.92
CA LEU A 436 2.48 -13.89 -29.61
C LEU A 436 1.47 -13.36 -28.62
N MET A 437 1.11 -12.09 -28.70
CA MET A 437 0.06 -11.51 -27.85
C MET A 437 -1.34 -11.96 -28.25
N THR A 438 -1.57 -12.27 -29.54
CA THR A 438 -2.86 -12.78 -30.04
C THR A 438 -3.06 -14.27 -29.74
N ALA A 439 -1.99 -15.07 -29.85
CA ALA A 439 -1.98 -16.51 -29.57
C ALA A 439 -0.77 -16.84 -28.71
N PRO A 440 -0.82 -16.57 -27.41
CA PRO A 440 0.35 -16.69 -26.55
C PRO A 440 0.78 -18.14 -26.36
N SER A 441 2.01 -18.45 -26.75
CA SER A 441 2.71 -19.70 -26.44
C SER A 441 3.43 -19.65 -25.09
N VAL A 442 3.58 -18.45 -24.55
CA VAL A 442 4.22 -18.11 -23.27
C VAL A 442 3.34 -17.10 -22.51
N PRO A 443 3.51 -16.96 -21.20
CA PRO A 443 2.84 -15.89 -20.46
C PRO A 443 3.07 -14.53 -21.11
N ALA A 444 1.99 -13.81 -21.40
CA ALA A 444 2.01 -12.51 -22.09
C ALA A 444 1.12 -11.49 -21.38
N PRO A 445 1.46 -10.20 -21.43
CA PRO A 445 0.52 -9.15 -21.06
C PRO A 445 -0.63 -9.13 -22.07
N GLN A 446 -1.81 -8.73 -21.66
CA GLN A 446 -2.96 -8.59 -22.54
C GLN A 446 -2.85 -7.33 -23.44
N ARG A 447 -2.14 -6.30 -22.91
CA ARG A 447 -1.87 -5.05 -23.64
C ARG A 447 -0.54 -4.43 -23.24
N LEU A 448 0.18 -3.89 -24.22
CA LEU A 448 1.29 -2.97 -24.07
C LEU A 448 0.81 -1.55 -24.33
N LEU A 449 0.89 -0.69 -23.31
CA LEU A 449 0.54 0.72 -23.41
C LEU A 449 1.80 1.58 -23.47
N PHE A 450 2.08 2.17 -24.61
CA PHE A 450 3.20 3.07 -24.81
C PHE A 450 2.79 4.50 -24.43
N ALA A 451 3.49 5.09 -23.49
CA ALA A 451 3.28 6.45 -23.03
C ALA A 451 4.44 7.35 -23.47
N PHE A 452 4.18 8.19 -24.48
CA PHE A 452 5.20 9.07 -25.08
C PHE A 452 5.16 10.45 -24.43
N ASP A 453 6.25 10.83 -23.82
CA ASP A 453 6.43 12.16 -23.20
C ASP A 453 7.56 12.95 -23.89
N ASN A 454 7.61 14.26 -23.62
CA ASN A 454 8.67 15.17 -24.05
C ASN A 454 8.90 15.26 -25.59
N LEU A 455 7.88 15.04 -26.41
CA LEU A 455 8.03 15.18 -27.87
C LEU A 455 8.37 16.59 -28.29
N ASP A 456 8.01 17.59 -27.51
CA ASP A 456 8.32 18.99 -27.73
C ASP A 456 9.83 19.35 -27.50
N ALA A 457 10.60 18.41 -26.94
CA ALA A 457 12.06 18.51 -26.85
C ALA A 457 12.78 18.07 -28.13
N LEU A 458 12.12 17.31 -29.02
CA LEU A 458 12.67 16.88 -30.30
C LEU A 458 12.52 17.97 -31.39
N ALA A 459 13.39 17.89 -32.39
CA ALA A 459 13.12 18.62 -33.63
C ALA A 459 11.77 18.16 -34.23
N PRO A 460 10.95 19.04 -34.81
CA PRO A 460 9.62 18.71 -35.30
C PRO A 460 9.56 17.51 -36.27
N ASN A 461 10.58 17.38 -37.14
CA ASN A 461 10.70 16.24 -38.06
C ASN A 461 10.95 14.92 -37.33
N ASP A 462 11.74 14.92 -36.25
CA ASP A 462 12.06 13.72 -35.50
C ASP A 462 10.88 13.28 -34.63
N ALA A 463 10.14 14.22 -34.08
CA ALA A 463 8.88 13.96 -33.40
C ALA A 463 7.85 13.29 -34.33
N LEU A 464 7.73 13.77 -35.57
CA LEU A 464 6.87 13.14 -36.59
C LEU A 464 7.37 11.77 -36.99
N ARG A 465 8.68 11.56 -37.11
CA ARG A 465 9.27 10.24 -37.40
C ARG A 465 8.93 9.24 -36.30
N LEU A 466 9.04 9.64 -35.04
CA LEU A 466 8.72 8.78 -33.88
C LEU A 466 7.23 8.41 -33.88
N ILE A 467 6.31 9.37 -34.06
CA ILE A 467 4.88 9.11 -34.12
C ILE A 467 4.55 8.18 -35.29
N THR A 468 5.15 8.40 -36.48
CA THR A 468 4.96 7.57 -37.66
C THR A 468 5.52 6.18 -37.44
N ALA A 469 6.69 6.03 -36.80
CA ALA A 469 7.28 4.76 -36.44
C ALA A 469 6.35 3.97 -35.51
N ALA A 470 5.83 4.60 -34.45
CA ALA A 470 4.89 3.97 -33.53
C ALA A 470 3.62 3.46 -34.28
N ASN A 471 3.02 4.32 -35.12
CA ASN A 471 1.83 3.95 -35.91
C ASN A 471 2.08 2.81 -36.90
N SER A 472 3.29 2.69 -37.44
CA SER A 472 3.65 1.66 -38.44
C SER A 472 4.13 0.35 -37.82
N LEU A 473 4.64 0.38 -36.59
CA LEU A 473 5.21 -0.78 -35.90
C LEU A 473 4.21 -1.49 -34.99
N PHE A 474 3.24 -0.73 -34.42
CA PHE A 474 2.31 -1.30 -33.48
C PHE A 474 1.38 -2.32 -34.16
N GLY A 475 1.32 -3.49 -33.55
CA GLY A 475 0.44 -4.60 -33.93
C GLY A 475 -0.65 -4.87 -32.89
N PRO A 476 -1.35 -6.00 -33.02
CA PRO A 476 -2.35 -6.42 -32.03
C PRO A 476 -1.76 -6.44 -30.62
N GLY A 477 -2.55 -5.97 -29.65
CA GLY A 477 -2.12 -5.86 -28.26
C GLY A 477 -1.32 -4.59 -27.91
N CYS A 478 -0.94 -3.75 -28.88
CA CYS A 478 -0.23 -2.49 -28.65
C CYS A 478 -1.19 -1.30 -28.71
N ALA A 479 -1.07 -0.39 -27.76
CA ALA A 479 -1.75 0.89 -27.72
C ALA A 479 -0.75 1.98 -27.33
N GLY A 480 -1.03 3.24 -27.70
CA GLY A 480 -0.15 4.33 -27.35
C GLY A 480 -0.88 5.62 -27.02
N VAL A 481 -0.31 6.39 -26.10
CA VAL A 481 -0.73 7.75 -25.78
C VAL A 481 0.46 8.69 -25.99
N VAL A 482 0.25 9.69 -26.85
CA VAL A 482 1.31 10.56 -27.34
C VAL A 482 1.04 11.99 -26.84
N ALA A 483 1.89 12.48 -25.94
CA ALA A 483 1.85 13.85 -25.48
C ALA A 483 2.60 14.76 -26.46
N CYS A 484 1.88 15.60 -27.23
CA CYS A 484 2.48 16.46 -28.25
C CYS A 484 1.86 17.85 -28.29
N ASP A 485 2.62 18.79 -28.90
CA ASP A 485 2.16 20.13 -29.24
C ASP A 485 1.90 20.22 -30.74
N PRO A 486 0.63 20.36 -31.17
CA PRO A 486 0.29 20.47 -32.59
C PRO A 486 0.97 21.67 -33.27
N ALA A 487 1.14 22.78 -32.57
CA ALA A 487 1.78 23.98 -33.13
C ALA A 487 3.27 23.77 -33.40
N ALA A 488 3.96 23.03 -32.50
CA ALA A 488 5.36 22.64 -32.72
C ALA A 488 5.52 21.74 -33.95
N LEU A 489 4.59 20.84 -34.21
CA LEU A 489 4.61 19.94 -35.36
C LEU A 489 4.27 20.66 -36.70
N ALA A 490 3.58 21.80 -36.62
CA ALA A 490 3.17 22.55 -37.82
C ALA A 490 4.37 22.98 -38.70
N SER A 491 5.51 23.32 -38.10
CA SER A 491 6.71 23.70 -38.82
C SER A 491 7.29 22.60 -39.72
N ALA A 492 7.12 21.31 -39.30
CA ALA A 492 7.58 20.14 -40.05
C ALA A 492 6.59 19.68 -41.12
N THR A 493 5.34 20.14 -41.07
CA THR A 493 4.28 19.65 -41.95
C THR A 493 3.84 20.63 -43.03
N GLY A 494 4.42 21.84 -43.08
CA GLY A 494 4.03 22.87 -44.01
C GLY A 494 2.86 23.73 -43.56
N GLY A 495 2.55 23.73 -42.27
CA GLY A 495 1.56 24.58 -41.64
C GLY A 495 0.59 23.85 -40.71
N PRO A 496 -0.18 24.60 -39.90
CA PRO A 496 -1.03 24.05 -38.87
C PRO A 496 -2.14 23.12 -39.39
N GLU A 497 -2.68 23.44 -40.56
CA GLU A 497 -3.73 22.61 -41.17
C GLU A 497 -3.21 21.26 -41.63
N MET A 498 -2.01 21.21 -42.23
CA MET A 498 -1.38 19.96 -42.62
C MET A 498 -0.94 19.13 -41.40
N ALA A 499 -0.52 19.80 -40.32
CA ALA A 499 -0.24 19.13 -39.04
C ALA A 499 -1.50 18.45 -38.50
N ARG A 500 -2.64 19.17 -38.47
CA ARG A 500 -3.94 18.65 -38.04
C ARG A 500 -4.36 17.42 -38.85
N GLN A 501 -4.35 17.52 -40.19
CA GLN A 501 -4.69 16.42 -41.06
C GLN A 501 -3.78 15.18 -40.89
N ARG A 502 -2.50 15.37 -40.65
CA ARG A 502 -1.59 14.25 -40.32
C ARG A 502 -1.92 13.61 -39.00
N MET A 503 -2.20 14.42 -37.97
CA MET A 503 -2.59 13.89 -36.66
C MET A 503 -3.93 13.14 -36.71
N GLU A 504 -4.92 13.64 -37.46
CA GLU A 504 -6.21 12.94 -37.67
C GLU A 504 -6.05 11.57 -38.35
N LYS A 505 -5.00 11.39 -39.17
CA LYS A 505 -4.70 10.10 -39.79
C LYS A 505 -4.03 9.11 -38.83
N VAL A 506 -3.38 9.59 -37.79
CA VAL A 506 -2.58 8.77 -36.86
C VAL A 506 -3.32 8.50 -35.56
N PHE A 507 -4.01 9.51 -35.02
CA PHE A 507 -4.70 9.39 -33.76
C PHE A 507 -6.16 9.00 -33.94
N GLN A 508 -6.58 7.91 -33.32
CA GLN A 508 -7.97 7.47 -33.31
C GLN A 508 -8.84 8.31 -32.35
N ALA A 509 -8.21 8.93 -31.35
CA ALA A 509 -8.83 9.89 -30.45
C ALA A 509 -7.82 10.96 -30.02
N VAL A 510 -8.32 12.13 -29.66
CA VAL A 510 -7.50 13.24 -29.19
C VAL A 510 -8.11 13.79 -27.91
N LEU A 511 -7.31 13.93 -26.86
CA LEU A 511 -7.66 14.65 -25.65
C LEU A 511 -6.84 15.97 -25.63
N ASP A 512 -7.54 17.10 -25.64
CA ASP A 512 -6.89 18.40 -25.52
C ASP A 512 -6.55 18.69 -24.04
N ALA A 513 -5.26 18.79 -23.75
CA ALA A 513 -4.78 19.31 -22.48
C ALA A 513 -4.94 20.85 -22.53
N ARG A 514 -6.10 21.29 -22.11
CA ARG A 514 -6.57 22.67 -22.22
C ARG A 514 -5.54 23.65 -21.64
N THR A 515 -5.32 24.75 -22.36
CA THR A 515 -4.75 25.95 -21.77
C THR A 515 -5.67 26.39 -20.64
N LEU A 516 -5.07 26.87 -19.54
CA LEU A 516 -5.84 27.47 -18.47
C LEU A 516 -6.62 28.67 -19.01
N GLY A 517 -7.94 28.66 -18.87
CA GLY A 517 -8.74 29.85 -19.08
C GLY A 517 -8.38 30.95 -18.07
N LEU A 518 -8.80 32.20 -18.33
CA LEU A 518 -8.51 33.32 -17.41
C LEU A 518 -8.89 33.01 -15.96
N ALA A 519 -10.08 32.47 -15.73
CA ALA A 519 -10.51 32.09 -14.39
C ALA A 519 -9.74 30.89 -13.81
N ASP A 520 -9.23 30.01 -14.65
CA ASP A 520 -8.51 28.81 -14.22
C ASP A 520 -7.06 29.12 -13.82
N SER A 521 -6.41 30.06 -14.50
CA SER A 521 -5.07 30.53 -14.12
C SER A 521 -5.06 31.15 -12.72
N GLY A 522 -6.05 31.98 -12.40
CA GLY A 522 -6.23 32.53 -11.07
C GLY A 522 -6.49 31.47 -10.02
N ARG A 523 -7.43 30.52 -10.27
CA ARG A 523 -7.71 29.40 -9.36
C ARG A 523 -6.48 28.51 -9.14
N PHE A 524 -5.72 28.25 -10.19
CA PHE A 524 -4.49 27.48 -10.10
C PHE A 524 -3.43 28.21 -9.25
N ALA A 525 -3.23 29.52 -9.47
CA ALA A 525 -2.34 30.32 -8.64
C ALA A 525 -2.79 30.33 -7.17
N ALA A 526 -4.08 30.53 -6.90
CA ALA A 526 -4.64 30.48 -5.56
C ALA A 526 -4.39 29.15 -4.85
N ARG A 527 -4.58 28.03 -5.55
CA ARG A 527 -4.30 26.68 -4.99
C ARG A 527 -2.81 26.45 -4.74
N LEU A 528 -1.92 26.94 -5.60
CA LEU A 528 -0.47 26.87 -5.38
C LEU A 528 -0.01 27.72 -4.20
N ILE A 529 -0.63 28.88 -3.98
CA ILE A 529 -0.28 29.82 -2.92
C ILE A 529 -1.00 29.49 -1.61
N GLY A 530 -2.22 28.93 -1.69
CA GLY A 530 -3.19 28.89 -0.59
C GLY A 530 -2.72 28.16 0.67
N SER A 531 -1.82 27.23 0.54
CA SER A 531 -1.13 26.55 1.63
C SER A 531 0.05 27.31 2.20
N ASN A 532 0.57 28.32 1.47
CA ASN A 532 1.75 29.11 1.80
C ASN A 532 1.40 30.56 2.25
N ALA A 533 0.11 30.93 2.24
CA ALA A 533 -0.33 32.26 2.67
C ALA A 533 -0.52 32.31 4.17
N VAL A 534 0.27 33.14 4.86
CA VAL A 534 0.10 33.39 6.30
C VAL A 534 -0.89 34.53 6.50
N VAL A 535 -1.93 34.24 7.29
CA VAL A 535 -3.00 35.21 7.62
C VAL A 535 -2.48 36.39 8.47
N ASN A 536 -1.37 36.19 9.20
CA ASN A 536 -0.73 37.22 10.02
C ASN A 536 0.80 37.11 9.95
N PRO A 537 1.51 38.04 9.32
CA PRO A 537 2.96 38.11 9.44
C PRO A 537 3.32 38.73 10.79
N LEU A 538 3.32 37.95 11.86
CA LEU A 538 3.46 38.49 13.23
C LEU A 538 4.86 38.37 13.83
N THR A 539 5.84 37.88 13.12
CA THR A 539 7.21 37.85 13.63
C THR A 539 8.17 38.55 12.65
N PRO A 540 8.90 39.56 13.09
CA PRO A 540 10.04 40.04 12.31
C PRO A 540 10.98 38.87 12.11
N VAL A 541 11.19 38.48 10.86
CA VAL A 541 12.13 37.44 10.49
C VAL A 541 13.50 37.92 10.93
N ASP A 542 14.12 37.24 11.87
CA ASP A 542 15.50 37.49 12.29
C ASP A 542 16.38 37.51 11.05
N GLY A 543 17.29 38.49 10.96
CA GLY A 543 18.15 38.71 9.77
C GLY A 543 19.01 37.53 9.33
N SER A 544 18.92 36.40 10.06
CA SER A 544 19.51 35.11 9.70
C SER A 544 18.65 34.29 8.73
N GLN A 545 17.40 34.66 8.45
CA GLN A 545 16.52 33.92 7.56
C GLN A 545 16.48 34.52 6.15
N SER A 546 16.51 33.65 5.14
CA SER A 546 16.40 34.05 3.75
C SER A 546 15.02 34.65 3.46
N LYS A 547 14.99 35.89 2.87
CA LYS A 547 13.77 36.54 2.39
C LYS A 547 12.97 35.68 1.38
N LEU A 548 13.61 34.69 0.78
CA LEU A 548 12.98 33.78 -0.19
C LEU A 548 12.02 32.78 0.51
N ILE A 549 12.29 32.45 1.78
CA ILE A 549 11.48 31.50 2.57
C ILE A 549 10.23 32.17 3.14
N GLU A 550 10.21 33.51 3.20
CA GLU A 550 9.07 34.26 3.71
C GLU A 550 7.78 33.89 2.95
N PRO A 551 6.72 33.41 3.60
CA PRO A 551 5.46 33.10 2.94
C PRO A 551 4.82 34.37 2.33
N PHE A 552 3.95 34.19 1.34
CA PHE A 552 3.20 35.32 0.80
C PHE A 552 2.19 35.82 1.83
N SER A 553 2.06 37.12 2.00
CA SER A 553 0.97 37.70 2.79
C SER A 553 -0.37 37.47 2.09
N GLN A 554 -1.47 37.62 2.83
CA GLN A 554 -2.81 37.48 2.25
C GLN A 554 -3.07 38.48 1.12
N SER A 555 -2.58 39.69 1.24
CA SER A 555 -2.68 40.73 0.19
C SER A 555 -1.83 40.40 -1.03
N GLU A 556 -0.60 39.88 -0.84
CA GLU A 556 0.23 39.38 -1.95
C GLU A 556 -0.41 38.20 -2.65
N ALA A 557 -0.94 37.23 -1.90
CA ALA A 557 -1.61 36.07 -2.45
C ALA A 557 -2.83 36.45 -3.30
N ALA A 558 -3.66 37.39 -2.80
CA ALA A 558 -4.80 37.90 -3.55
C ALA A 558 -4.38 38.60 -4.83
N LEU A 559 -3.35 39.48 -4.75
CA LEU A 559 -2.79 40.20 -5.90
C LEU A 559 -2.23 39.22 -6.95
N LEU A 560 -1.39 38.26 -6.54
CA LEU A 560 -0.79 37.29 -7.47
C LEU A 560 -1.83 36.43 -8.13
N THR A 561 -2.90 36.09 -7.40
CA THR A 561 -4.06 35.37 -7.94
C THR A 561 -4.77 36.18 -9.03
N ALA A 562 -4.98 37.49 -8.79
CA ALA A 562 -5.60 38.39 -9.76
C ALA A 562 -4.71 38.65 -10.99
N LEU A 563 -3.39 38.64 -10.84
CA LEU A 563 -2.44 38.86 -11.92
C LEU A 563 -2.12 37.58 -12.74
N ALA A 564 -2.34 36.39 -12.20
CA ALA A 564 -2.01 35.13 -12.87
C ALA A 564 -2.68 34.96 -14.25
N PRO A 565 -3.93 35.39 -14.49
CA PRO A 565 -4.58 35.32 -15.80
C PRO A 565 -3.85 36.13 -16.89
N LEU A 566 -3.28 37.28 -16.53
CA LEU A 566 -2.46 38.05 -17.44
C LEU A 566 -1.10 37.41 -17.66
N ALA A 567 -0.47 36.91 -16.58
CA ALA A 567 0.89 36.39 -16.61
C ALA A 567 1.03 35.14 -17.49
N ALA A 568 0.08 34.23 -17.45
CA ALA A 568 0.21 32.98 -18.20
C ALA A 568 -1.10 32.18 -18.33
N ALA A 569 -1.22 31.55 -19.50
CA ALA A 569 -2.30 30.61 -19.81
C ALA A 569 -1.92 29.15 -19.57
N THR A 570 -0.77 28.87 -18.93
CA THR A 570 -0.32 27.49 -18.69
C THR A 570 0.17 27.32 -17.25
N PRO A 571 0.02 26.14 -16.65
CA PRO A 571 0.53 25.85 -15.30
C PRO A 571 2.01 26.16 -15.11
N ARG A 572 2.84 25.83 -16.10
CA ARG A 572 4.26 26.13 -16.10
C ARG A 572 4.51 27.65 -16.08
N GLY A 573 3.75 28.39 -16.88
CA GLY A 573 3.84 29.84 -16.92
C GLY A 573 3.48 30.50 -15.59
N VAL A 574 2.38 30.05 -14.96
CA VAL A 574 1.97 30.52 -13.63
C VAL A 574 3.05 30.23 -12.58
N LYS A 575 3.62 29.01 -12.55
CA LYS A 575 4.71 28.66 -11.65
C LYS A 575 5.94 29.56 -11.86
N ARG A 576 6.32 29.82 -13.11
CA ARG A 576 7.42 30.72 -13.46
C ARG A 576 7.17 32.15 -12.99
N PHE A 577 5.97 32.65 -13.19
CA PHE A 577 5.56 33.96 -12.69
C PHE A 577 5.70 34.08 -11.18
N LEU A 578 5.14 33.11 -10.43
CA LEU A 578 5.21 33.07 -8.97
C LEU A 578 6.66 32.96 -8.48
N ASN A 579 7.50 32.15 -9.13
CA ASN A 579 8.91 32.01 -8.81
C ASN A 579 9.67 33.28 -9.09
N ALA A 580 9.43 33.92 -10.24
CA ALA A 580 10.03 35.21 -10.60
C ALA A 580 9.67 36.29 -9.58
N TYR A 581 8.42 36.38 -9.19
CA TYR A 581 7.98 37.30 -8.15
C TYR A 581 8.67 37.01 -6.81
N ARG A 582 8.76 35.74 -6.39
CA ARG A 582 9.45 35.36 -5.15
C ARG A 582 10.93 35.78 -5.13
N LEU A 583 11.61 35.64 -6.25
CA LEU A 583 13.00 36.09 -6.39
C LEU A 583 13.10 37.64 -6.37
N ALA A 584 12.22 38.32 -7.12
CA ALA A 584 12.27 39.77 -7.28
C ALA A 584 11.80 40.53 -6.03
N ARG A 585 10.88 39.99 -5.23
CA ARG A 585 10.35 40.65 -4.01
C ARG A 585 11.39 40.87 -2.91
N ALA A 586 12.57 40.26 -3.01
CA ALA A 586 13.68 40.51 -2.11
C ALA A 586 14.27 41.92 -2.28
N SER A 587 13.96 42.61 -3.41
CA SER A 587 14.33 43.99 -3.67
C SER A 587 13.46 44.99 -2.85
N SER A 588 13.91 46.22 -2.74
CA SER A 588 13.19 47.29 -2.00
C SER A 588 12.10 47.98 -2.82
N ILE A 589 11.70 47.43 -3.96
CA ILE A 589 10.74 48.02 -4.91
C ILE A 589 9.31 47.79 -4.43
N SER A 590 8.37 48.66 -4.80
CA SER A 590 6.93 48.46 -4.55
C SER A 590 6.46 47.10 -5.01
N ARG A 591 6.01 46.25 -4.08
CA ARG A 591 5.58 44.88 -4.34
C ARG A 591 4.43 44.79 -5.35
N PRO A 592 3.38 45.63 -5.28
CA PRO A 592 2.31 45.61 -6.26
C PRO A 592 2.73 46.03 -7.67
N ALA A 593 3.59 47.06 -7.78
CA ALA A 593 4.15 47.49 -9.06
C ALA A 593 5.01 46.40 -9.68
N LEU A 594 5.88 45.76 -8.87
CA LEU A 594 6.74 44.66 -9.28
C LEU A 594 5.94 43.44 -9.78
N ALA A 595 4.90 43.06 -9.04
CA ALA A 595 4.03 41.93 -9.42
C ALA A 595 3.34 42.21 -10.78
N LEU A 596 2.82 43.43 -10.98
CA LEU A 596 2.20 43.84 -12.24
C LEU A 596 3.21 43.80 -13.41
N MET A 597 4.39 44.38 -13.23
CA MET A 597 5.39 44.42 -14.31
C MET A 597 5.92 43.03 -14.66
N LEU A 598 6.07 42.15 -13.68
CA LEU A 598 6.38 40.74 -13.94
C LEU A 598 5.26 40.04 -14.70
N ALA A 599 3.98 40.25 -14.33
CA ALA A 599 2.85 39.62 -15.02
C ALA A 599 2.78 40.09 -16.48
N VAL A 600 2.96 41.42 -16.73
CA VAL A 600 2.97 41.98 -18.08
C VAL A 600 4.11 41.41 -18.92
N ARG A 601 5.32 41.35 -18.36
CA ARG A 601 6.49 40.81 -19.10
C ARG A 601 6.36 39.32 -19.37
N HIS A 602 5.78 38.54 -18.45
CA HIS A 602 5.50 37.13 -18.70
C HIS A 602 4.41 36.91 -19.77
N SER A 603 3.44 37.82 -19.87
CA SER A 603 2.41 37.81 -20.91
C SER A 603 3.01 38.07 -22.31
N GLY A 604 4.04 38.90 -22.40
CA GLY A 604 4.64 39.25 -23.68
C GLY A 604 3.74 40.09 -24.60
N GLY A 605 4.15 40.21 -25.86
CA GLY A 605 3.36 40.74 -26.97
C GLY A 605 2.57 42.03 -26.73
N PRO A 606 1.24 42.04 -26.97
CA PRO A 606 0.41 43.23 -26.88
C PRO A 606 0.41 43.92 -25.50
N ALA A 607 0.44 43.13 -24.41
CA ALA A 607 0.46 43.67 -23.06
C ALA A 607 1.77 44.44 -22.77
N ASN A 608 2.92 43.90 -23.22
CA ASN A 608 4.21 44.54 -23.12
C ASN A 608 4.23 45.89 -23.89
N ALA A 609 3.72 45.90 -25.11
CA ALA A 609 3.66 47.11 -25.93
C ALA A 609 2.78 48.19 -25.27
N ALA A 610 1.60 47.82 -24.80
CA ALA A 610 0.67 48.70 -24.12
C ALA A 610 1.27 49.33 -22.84
N MET A 611 1.97 48.49 -22.04
CA MET A 611 2.60 48.96 -20.81
C MET A 611 3.80 49.88 -21.10
N ARG A 612 4.61 49.60 -22.10
CA ARG A 612 5.69 50.51 -22.53
C ARG A 612 5.14 51.89 -22.94
N THR A 613 4.02 51.93 -23.65
CA THR A 613 3.34 53.19 -23.99
C THR A 613 2.85 53.91 -22.74
N ALA A 614 2.26 53.20 -21.78
CA ALA A 614 1.83 53.79 -20.51
C ALA A 614 2.99 54.35 -19.69
N LEU A 615 4.14 53.64 -19.64
CA LEU A 615 5.37 54.12 -18.98
C LEU A 615 6.02 55.34 -19.65
N ALA A 616 5.84 55.52 -20.95
CA ALA A 616 6.36 56.64 -21.71
C ALA A 616 5.50 57.92 -21.57
N SER A 617 4.36 57.87 -20.89
CA SER A 617 3.49 59.02 -20.67
C SER A 617 4.12 60.02 -19.70
N ASP A 618 3.72 61.32 -19.79
CA ASP A 618 4.22 62.39 -18.89
C ASP A 618 3.44 62.46 -17.56
N SER A 619 2.55 61.52 -17.29
CA SER A 619 1.76 61.45 -16.05
C SER A 619 2.61 61.13 -14.84
N ALA A 620 2.30 61.72 -13.68
CA ALA A 620 2.96 61.38 -12.41
C ALA A 620 2.61 59.94 -11.94
N ASP A 621 1.37 59.54 -12.15
CA ASP A 621 0.87 58.19 -11.89
C ASP A 621 0.84 57.36 -13.19
N LEU A 622 0.99 56.06 -13.07
CA LEU A 622 0.86 55.12 -14.17
C LEU A 622 -0.57 55.20 -14.76
N PRO A 623 -0.74 55.66 -16.05
CA PRO A 623 -2.05 55.72 -16.66
C PRO A 623 -2.63 54.31 -16.91
N ASP A 624 -3.93 54.24 -17.23
CA ASP A 624 -4.54 52.98 -17.67
C ASP A 624 -3.92 52.53 -19.00
N PRO A 625 -3.36 51.31 -19.06
CA PRO A 625 -2.76 50.84 -20.29
C PRO A 625 -3.84 50.51 -21.31
N SER A 626 -3.67 51.04 -22.54
CA SER A 626 -4.55 50.77 -23.67
C SER A 626 -4.21 49.39 -24.26
N GLY A 627 -4.90 48.32 -23.82
CA GLY A 627 -4.55 46.96 -24.22
C GLY A 627 -5.63 45.94 -23.94
N PRO A 628 -5.27 44.66 -23.86
CA PRO A 628 -6.21 43.58 -23.52
C PRO A 628 -6.94 43.84 -22.19
N SER A 629 -8.19 43.40 -22.08
CA SER A 629 -9.01 43.56 -20.85
C SER A 629 -8.32 43.00 -19.61
N ALA A 630 -7.65 41.87 -19.75
CA ALA A 630 -6.86 41.26 -18.66
C ALA A 630 -5.73 42.18 -18.15
N LEU A 631 -5.15 43.02 -19.01
CA LEU A 631 -4.14 44.00 -18.60
C LEU A 631 -4.74 45.14 -17.76
N LEU A 632 -5.93 45.61 -18.17
CA LEU A 632 -6.64 46.65 -17.42
C LEU A 632 -7.08 46.13 -16.03
N GLU A 633 -7.67 44.96 -15.98
CA GLU A 633 -8.04 44.28 -14.71
C GLU A 633 -6.83 44.09 -13.79
N ALA A 634 -5.71 43.63 -14.36
CA ALA A 634 -4.47 43.45 -13.62
C ALA A 634 -3.91 44.77 -13.07
N ALA A 635 -3.93 45.85 -13.89
CA ALA A 635 -3.50 47.20 -13.47
C ALA A 635 -4.38 47.76 -12.35
N GLN A 636 -5.71 47.54 -12.43
CA GLN A 636 -6.65 47.92 -11.37
C GLN A 636 -6.40 47.15 -10.08
N ALA A 637 -6.20 45.84 -10.15
CA ALA A 637 -5.88 45.01 -8.99
C ALA A 637 -4.56 45.46 -8.31
N ALA A 638 -3.54 45.75 -9.10
CA ALA A 638 -2.27 46.22 -8.57
C ALA A 638 -2.37 47.59 -7.89
N ARG A 639 -3.14 48.52 -8.48
CA ARG A 639 -3.42 49.84 -7.85
C ARG A 639 -4.20 49.67 -6.54
N ALA A 640 -5.23 48.87 -6.54
CA ALA A 640 -6.00 48.61 -5.33
C ALA A 640 -5.10 48.08 -4.20
N ALA A 641 -4.19 47.15 -4.52
CA ALA A 641 -3.21 46.65 -3.58
C ALA A 641 -2.14 47.67 -3.14
N ASN A 642 -1.91 48.73 -3.94
CA ASN A 642 -0.94 49.82 -3.67
C ASN A 642 -1.58 51.09 -3.06
N GLY A 643 -2.83 51.03 -2.59
CA GLY A 643 -3.51 52.16 -1.98
C GLY A 643 -4.20 53.11 -2.98
N GLY A 644 -4.47 52.64 -4.20
CA GLY A 644 -5.24 53.33 -5.23
C GLY A 644 -4.45 53.81 -6.45
N THR A 645 -3.19 54.14 -6.29
CA THR A 645 -2.32 54.58 -7.42
C THR A 645 -0.97 53.86 -7.42
N ILE A 646 -0.33 53.80 -8.54
CA ILE A 646 1.08 53.39 -8.70
C ILE A 646 1.79 54.54 -9.36
N SER A 647 2.84 55.10 -8.72
CA SER A 647 3.62 56.15 -9.34
C SER A 647 4.35 55.64 -10.60
N ARG A 648 4.50 56.49 -11.60
CA ARG A 648 5.25 56.11 -12.80
C ARG A 648 6.70 55.76 -12.49
N ALA A 649 7.31 56.39 -11.49
CA ALA A 649 8.66 56.07 -11.05
C ALA A 649 8.74 54.64 -10.49
N ASP A 650 7.84 54.28 -9.56
CA ASP A 650 7.78 52.90 -9.03
C ASP A 650 7.51 51.88 -10.12
N ALA A 651 6.68 52.23 -11.11
CA ALA A 651 6.36 51.37 -12.23
C ALA A 651 7.58 51.18 -13.16
N ALA A 652 8.37 52.22 -13.40
CA ALA A 652 9.59 52.14 -14.20
C ALA A 652 10.69 51.33 -13.50
N ASP A 653 10.92 51.57 -12.21
CA ASP A 653 11.84 50.77 -11.40
C ASP A 653 11.45 49.31 -11.34
N ALA A 654 10.15 49.04 -11.19
CA ALA A 654 9.60 47.69 -11.21
C ALA A 654 9.74 47.01 -12.58
N TRP A 655 9.59 47.78 -13.68
CA TRP A 655 9.80 47.30 -15.06
C TRP A 655 11.23 46.84 -15.29
N ASP A 656 12.21 47.68 -14.88
CA ASP A 656 13.62 47.35 -15.01
C ASP A 656 14.04 46.18 -14.11
N ALA A 657 13.48 46.11 -12.92
CA ALA A 657 13.67 44.93 -12.04
C ALA A 657 13.09 43.67 -12.64
N ALA A 658 11.86 43.71 -13.17
CA ALA A 658 11.19 42.60 -13.79
C ALA A 658 11.95 42.02 -14.99
N ARG A 659 12.67 42.89 -15.72
CA ARG A 659 13.51 42.48 -16.87
C ARG A 659 14.54 41.41 -16.52
N ARG A 660 15.07 41.43 -15.30
CA ARG A 660 16.09 40.45 -14.83
C ARG A 660 15.55 39.05 -14.64
N TYR A 661 14.24 38.90 -14.49
CA TYR A 661 13.59 37.65 -14.15
C TYR A 661 12.65 37.13 -15.25
N THR A 662 12.69 37.73 -16.42
CA THR A 662 11.86 37.36 -17.57
C THR A 662 12.70 37.18 -18.82
N LEU A 663 12.31 36.23 -19.68
CA LEU A 663 13.00 35.95 -20.96
C LEU A 663 12.49 36.82 -22.11
N ALA A 664 11.43 37.61 -21.90
CA ALA A 664 10.84 38.47 -22.91
C ALA A 664 11.55 39.81 -22.95
N ASP A 665 11.95 40.24 -24.14
CA ASP A 665 12.51 41.59 -24.42
C ASP A 665 11.46 42.70 -24.41
#